data_8c683725d9e12c6faaf6f5cdc42ae6ad
#
_entry.id   8c683725d9e12c6faaf6f5cdc42ae6ad
#
_cell.length_a   1.000
_cell.length_b   1.000
_cell.length_c   1.000
_cell.angle_alpha   90.00
_cell.angle_beta   90.00
_cell.angle_gamma   90.00
#
_symmetry.space_group_name_H-M   'P 1'
#
loop_
_entity.id
_entity.type
_entity.pdbx_description
1 polymer ?
#
loop_
_entity_poly.entity_id
_entity_poly.type
_entity_poly.pdbx_seq_one_letter_code
_entity_poly.pdbx_strand_id
1 'polypeptide(L)'
;MDALQVDVSLTLLPVVHGSASYAVAVRRFLLEHPFDCIAIPLPESFRTPVMEGVEQLPTPNVVVQVSRQVGVVRDDYEVGDGEVATRREATFVPIDPCQAVIAAIRFGLSDRTALEFIDQESVLFDGDSRLFPDPFALRETTIERFCASALPAIPSPSSQQRIDRIAHMARRLVALKKKYARVVCLCDLQDWPWLRQETIELGRAIDSQAHQAFEESTEEMSTEEASTEDVFEPTNYGVDPRTYLFFMGELPFITGLYEIARQSLDDDSTLVVDGLKELLVSTRQSYLADLGNRARKIPPLLLSQCLKFIRNQTLLERRFTPSFYTIARSSQQVMGDQYTVHLVEAAKNYPFDESLPWPKLRMGIDQAHLPGIGLVGMTSRLPGSPTQWNSLELNRPAVKIDQRKWKMRWNPYQQCSWPEEDTRIESFRNRIVERAQGLIGADLARTEKFSTSMMDGIDLRETLRHWYDGSLYVKVQPPSVGHLDATVMLFDNEPDPREYSWRATWFAEHAEESTLAFYATPFQKEMLGPGVAVSTYGGAMFLFPPRPIADIWDEEVLDFADTLEQRLVAAACLHSQSRHIALLSWTAPGLALKKIAKIFKKALVHVPLSHFADSVVQQLRTFHVLNGQHIRSYAAHYIRKS
;
A
#
# COMPACT_ATOMS: atom_id res chain seq x y z
N MET A 1 27.26 -9.92 -19.74
CA MET A 1 28.60 -9.66 -19.19
C MET A 1 29.36 -8.58 -20.00
N ASP A 2 29.36 -8.66 -21.33
CA ASP A 2 30.18 -7.76 -22.16
C ASP A 2 29.88 -6.25 -21.99
N ALA A 3 28.61 -5.87 -21.74
CA ALA A 3 28.27 -4.45 -21.56
C ALA A 3 28.69 -3.88 -20.20
N LEU A 4 28.81 -4.72 -19.17
CA LEU A 4 29.26 -4.33 -17.84
C LEU A 4 30.77 -4.30 -17.74
N GLN A 5 31.48 -5.09 -18.55
CA GLN A 5 32.92 -5.12 -18.58
C GLN A 5 33.48 -3.93 -19.35
N VAL A 6 34.42 -3.21 -18.74
CA VAL A 6 35.24 -2.21 -19.41
C VAL A 6 36.41 -2.91 -20.14
N ASP A 7 37.03 -3.86 -19.44
CA ASP A 7 38.08 -4.77 -19.94
C ASP A 7 38.15 -6.04 -19.07
N VAL A 8 39.17 -6.87 -19.28
CA VAL A 8 39.34 -8.14 -18.56
C VAL A 8 39.50 -7.95 -17.04
N SER A 9 40.01 -6.80 -16.59
CA SER A 9 40.31 -6.52 -15.19
C SER A 9 39.26 -5.67 -14.47
N LEU A 10 38.35 -4.99 -15.20
CA LEU A 10 37.41 -4.04 -14.61
C LEU A 10 35.98 -4.30 -15.10
N THR A 11 35.08 -4.47 -14.14
CA THR A 11 33.62 -4.56 -14.33
C THR A 11 32.95 -3.38 -13.64
N LEU A 12 32.10 -2.64 -14.34
CA LEU A 12 31.22 -1.63 -13.77
C LEU A 12 29.85 -2.22 -13.54
N LEU A 13 29.40 -2.22 -12.30
CA LEU A 13 28.09 -2.75 -11.90
C LEU A 13 27.15 -1.58 -11.54
N PRO A 14 26.32 -1.14 -12.49
CA PRO A 14 25.39 -0.06 -12.25
C PRO A 14 24.26 -0.50 -11.32
N VAL A 15 23.87 0.37 -10.39
CA VAL A 15 22.84 0.10 -9.40
C VAL A 15 21.83 1.25 -9.34
N VAL A 16 20.60 0.93 -8.96
CA VAL A 16 19.61 1.91 -8.49
C VAL A 16 19.57 1.80 -6.98
N HIS A 17 19.86 2.90 -6.30
CA HIS A 17 19.90 2.95 -4.85
C HIS A 17 18.49 2.80 -4.24
N GLY A 18 18.42 2.34 -2.99
CA GLY A 18 17.16 2.20 -2.27
C GLY A 18 16.25 1.06 -2.77
N SER A 19 16.80 0.00 -3.37
CA SER A 19 16.04 -1.12 -3.91
C SER A 19 16.57 -2.46 -3.41
N ALA A 20 15.71 -3.22 -2.74
CA ALA A 20 16.00 -4.58 -2.30
C ALA A 20 16.31 -5.50 -3.49
N SER A 21 15.62 -5.33 -4.62
CA SER A 21 15.88 -6.11 -5.83
C SER A 21 17.30 -5.93 -6.34
N TYR A 22 17.84 -4.71 -6.25
CA TYR A 22 19.25 -4.47 -6.59
C TYR A 22 20.21 -5.03 -5.54
N ALA A 23 19.88 -4.94 -4.26
CA ALA A 23 20.73 -5.52 -3.21
C ALA A 23 20.87 -7.04 -3.39
N VAL A 24 19.77 -7.75 -3.72
CA VAL A 24 19.78 -9.18 -4.06
C VAL A 24 20.60 -9.45 -5.32
N ALA A 25 20.36 -8.70 -6.38
CA ALA A 25 21.03 -8.89 -7.65
C ALA A 25 22.54 -8.67 -7.54
N VAL A 26 22.98 -7.64 -6.80
CA VAL A 26 24.41 -7.36 -6.53
C VAL A 26 25.03 -8.50 -5.71
N ARG A 27 24.37 -8.94 -4.64
CA ARG A 27 24.86 -10.06 -3.84
C ARG A 27 25.02 -11.33 -4.67
N ARG A 28 24.03 -11.66 -5.50
CA ARG A 28 24.09 -12.81 -6.42
C ARG A 28 25.23 -12.67 -7.41
N PHE A 29 25.39 -11.50 -8.01
CA PHE A 29 26.45 -11.21 -8.96
C PHE A 29 27.84 -11.38 -8.33
N LEU A 30 28.06 -10.90 -7.11
CA LEU A 30 29.31 -11.02 -6.39
C LEU A 30 29.62 -12.48 -5.97
N LEU A 31 28.59 -13.28 -5.68
CA LEU A 31 28.74 -14.72 -5.39
C LEU A 31 29.08 -15.54 -6.63
N GLU A 32 28.53 -15.18 -7.79
CA GLU A 32 28.77 -15.87 -9.06
C GLU A 32 30.09 -15.51 -9.71
N HIS A 33 30.64 -14.34 -9.40
CA HIS A 33 31.84 -13.79 -10.03
C HIS A 33 32.85 -13.35 -8.97
N PRO A 34 33.98 -14.05 -8.84
CA PRO A 34 34.98 -13.68 -7.84
C PRO A 34 35.75 -12.41 -8.28
N PHE A 35 35.92 -11.48 -7.35
CA PHE A 35 36.69 -10.24 -7.52
C PHE A 35 37.72 -10.10 -6.40
N ASP A 36 38.83 -9.41 -6.69
CA ASP A 36 39.87 -9.16 -5.72
C ASP A 36 39.66 -7.83 -4.99
N CYS A 37 38.86 -6.92 -5.60
CA CYS A 37 38.55 -5.61 -5.06
C CYS A 37 37.13 -5.19 -5.46
N ILE A 38 36.41 -4.60 -4.51
CA ILE A 38 35.12 -3.93 -4.71
C ILE A 38 35.36 -2.42 -4.52
N ALA A 39 35.17 -1.67 -5.58
CA ALA A 39 35.25 -0.20 -5.55
C ALA A 39 33.87 0.38 -5.22
N ILE A 40 33.82 1.22 -4.20
CA ILE A 40 32.62 1.78 -3.58
C ILE A 40 32.50 3.26 -3.97
N PRO A 41 31.35 3.73 -4.48
CA PRO A 41 31.12 5.10 -4.90
C PRO A 41 30.85 6.04 -3.70
N LEU A 42 31.73 6.04 -2.75
CA LEU A 42 31.73 6.91 -1.57
C LEU A 42 33.13 7.49 -1.36
N PRO A 43 33.26 8.66 -0.74
CA PRO A 43 34.55 9.27 -0.41
C PRO A 43 35.32 8.48 0.64
N GLU A 44 36.63 8.62 0.64
CA GLU A 44 37.54 7.94 1.57
C GLU A 44 37.25 8.29 3.03
N SER A 45 36.85 9.54 3.32
CA SER A 45 36.47 9.99 4.67
C SER A 45 35.31 9.17 5.29
N PHE A 46 34.43 8.61 4.46
CA PHE A 46 33.31 7.77 4.90
C PHE A 46 33.70 6.31 5.17
N ARG A 47 34.91 5.87 4.80
CA ARG A 47 35.33 4.46 4.91
C ARG A 47 35.10 3.89 6.32
N THR A 48 35.76 4.46 7.31
CA THR A 48 35.72 3.95 8.69
C THR A 48 34.32 3.97 9.27
N PRO A 49 33.58 5.11 9.27
CA PRO A 49 32.26 5.13 9.87
C PRO A 49 31.22 4.28 9.12
N VAL A 50 31.33 4.14 7.80
CA VAL A 50 30.44 3.26 7.03
C VAL A 50 30.73 1.79 7.35
N MET A 51 31.98 1.37 7.43
CA MET A 51 32.35 0.00 7.80
C MET A 51 31.86 -0.35 9.20
N GLU A 52 32.08 0.53 10.18
CA GLU A 52 31.56 0.37 11.53
C GLU A 52 30.02 0.27 11.56
N GLY A 53 29.35 1.12 10.74
CA GLY A 53 27.90 1.08 10.61
C GLY A 53 27.38 -0.22 10.02
N VAL A 54 28.06 -0.77 9.01
CA VAL A 54 27.70 -2.04 8.35
C VAL A 54 27.88 -3.23 9.29
N GLU A 55 28.87 -3.21 10.18
CA GLU A 55 29.08 -4.23 11.19
C GLU A 55 27.90 -4.31 12.20
N GLN A 56 27.16 -3.22 12.38
CA GLN A 56 25.99 -3.18 13.26
C GLN A 56 24.71 -3.73 12.60
N LEU A 57 24.75 -4.04 11.30
CA LEU A 57 23.57 -4.63 10.65
C LEU A 57 23.24 -6.02 11.27
N PRO A 58 21.97 -6.31 11.48
CA PRO A 58 20.78 -5.75 10.83
C PRO A 58 20.21 -4.46 11.45
N THR A 59 20.76 -3.93 12.54
CA THR A 59 20.26 -2.68 13.13
C THR A 59 20.58 -1.48 12.21
N PRO A 60 19.57 -0.78 11.67
CA PRO A 60 19.79 0.31 10.72
C PRO A 60 20.40 1.53 11.40
N ASN A 61 21.29 2.18 10.70
CA ASN A 61 21.97 3.38 11.19
C ASN A 61 22.33 4.29 10.02
N VAL A 62 22.92 5.44 10.31
CA VAL A 62 23.26 6.43 9.29
C VAL A 62 24.58 7.09 9.62
N VAL A 63 25.41 7.31 8.59
CA VAL A 63 26.63 8.11 8.68
C VAL A 63 26.34 9.50 8.14
N VAL A 64 26.53 10.53 8.94
CA VAL A 64 26.20 11.92 8.62
C VAL A 64 27.46 12.78 8.63
N GLN A 65 27.64 13.58 7.59
CA GLN A 65 28.65 14.61 7.48
C GLN A 65 27.97 15.98 7.40
N VAL A 66 28.16 16.81 8.41
CA VAL A 66 27.54 18.14 8.52
C VAL A 66 28.46 19.19 7.96
N SER A 67 27.95 20.08 7.11
CA SER A 67 28.65 21.28 6.66
C SER A 67 28.80 22.30 7.79
N ARG A 68 29.97 22.94 7.91
CA ARG A 68 30.17 24.08 8.81
C ARG A 68 29.52 25.35 8.28
N GLN A 69 29.31 25.41 6.97
CA GLN A 69 28.65 26.55 6.33
C GLN A 69 27.16 26.52 6.61
N VAL A 70 26.60 27.68 6.86
CA VAL A 70 25.17 27.86 7.13
C VAL A 70 24.51 28.32 5.83
N GLY A 71 23.70 27.47 5.23
CA GLY A 71 22.94 27.78 4.02
C GLY A 71 21.73 28.68 4.32
N VAL A 72 21.37 29.50 3.35
CA VAL A 72 20.15 30.33 3.40
C VAL A 72 19.04 29.58 2.70
N VAL A 73 18.04 29.10 3.45
CA VAL A 73 16.85 28.45 2.87
C VAL A 73 15.74 29.49 2.74
N ARG A 74 15.22 29.67 1.53
CA ARG A 74 13.92 30.32 1.32
C ARG A 74 12.84 29.29 1.50
N ASP A 75 12.01 29.45 2.52
CA ASP A 75 10.79 28.66 2.66
C ASP A 75 9.76 29.22 1.68
N ASP A 76 9.52 28.52 0.58
CA ASP A 76 8.55 28.89 -0.46
C ASP A 76 7.08 28.70 -0.01
N TYR A 77 6.84 28.31 1.25
CA TYR A 77 5.51 27.97 1.75
C TYR A 77 4.88 28.95 2.74
N GLU A 78 5.58 29.99 3.19
CA GLU A 78 4.97 31.03 4.04
C GLU A 78 4.94 32.39 3.34
N VAL A 79 3.72 32.80 2.93
CA VAL A 79 3.40 34.17 2.55
C VAL A 79 3.24 34.98 3.86
N GLY A 80 4.34 35.46 4.42
CA GLY A 80 4.39 36.32 5.58
C GLY A 80 5.82 36.78 5.80
N ASP A 81 6.03 38.03 6.23
CA ASP A 81 7.33 38.67 6.44
C ASP A 81 8.38 37.72 7.02
N GLY A 82 9.14 37.06 6.12
CA GLY A 82 9.94 35.91 6.46
C GLY A 82 11.26 36.31 7.12
N GLU A 83 11.45 35.88 8.33
CA GLU A 83 12.80 35.63 8.84
C GLU A 83 13.47 34.59 7.94
N VAL A 84 14.59 34.96 7.35
CA VAL A 84 15.43 34.05 6.57
C VAL A 84 16.00 33.01 7.55
N ALA A 85 15.41 31.82 7.57
CA ALA A 85 15.90 30.74 8.40
C ALA A 85 17.25 30.26 7.84
N THR A 86 18.29 30.44 8.63
CA THR A 86 19.62 29.88 8.33
C THR A 86 19.65 28.43 8.78
N ARG A 87 19.87 27.51 7.84
CA ARG A 87 19.91 26.07 8.11
C ARG A 87 21.26 25.50 7.72
N ARG A 88 21.79 24.60 8.54
CA ARG A 88 22.96 23.82 8.17
C ARG A 88 22.54 22.71 7.22
N GLU A 89 23.38 22.42 6.25
CA GLU A 89 23.21 21.29 5.33
C GLU A 89 24.13 20.14 5.74
N ALA A 90 23.67 18.91 5.53
CA ALA A 90 24.42 17.70 5.79
C ALA A 90 24.22 16.69 4.66
N THR A 91 25.24 15.91 4.42
CA THR A 91 25.15 14.73 3.56
C THR A 91 25.16 13.47 4.40
N PHE A 92 24.49 12.42 3.94
CA PHE A 92 24.43 11.18 4.69
C PHE A 92 24.50 9.95 3.81
N VAL A 93 24.97 8.86 4.42
CA VAL A 93 24.94 7.51 3.83
C VAL A 93 23.98 6.66 4.67
N PRO A 94 22.87 6.17 4.09
CA PRO A 94 21.96 5.26 4.78
C PRO A 94 22.59 3.87 4.89
N ILE A 95 22.80 3.40 6.10
CA ILE A 95 23.23 2.02 6.37
C ILE A 95 21.96 1.17 6.51
N ASP A 96 21.40 0.85 5.37
CA ASP A 96 20.14 0.12 5.20
C ASP A 96 20.43 -1.23 4.51
N PRO A 97 19.93 -2.36 5.02
CA PRO A 97 20.12 -3.68 4.41
C PRO A 97 19.70 -3.79 2.93
N CYS A 98 18.73 -2.97 2.50
CA CYS A 98 18.21 -2.95 1.13
C CYS A 98 18.98 -2.00 0.18
N GLN A 99 20.09 -1.40 0.63
CA GLN A 99 20.96 -0.62 -0.24
C GLN A 99 21.99 -1.52 -0.94
N ALA A 100 22.05 -1.44 -2.27
CA ALA A 100 22.97 -2.26 -3.07
C ALA A 100 24.45 -2.06 -2.70
N VAL A 101 24.86 -0.82 -2.46
CA VAL A 101 26.23 -0.46 -2.04
C VAL A 101 26.53 -1.05 -0.66
N ILE A 102 25.61 -0.95 0.27
CA ILE A 102 25.76 -1.49 1.63
C ILE A 102 25.81 -3.04 1.59
N ALA A 103 24.98 -3.66 0.74
CA ALA A 103 25.03 -5.11 0.53
C ALA A 103 26.38 -5.57 -0.02
N ALA A 104 27.00 -4.80 -0.93
CA ALA A 104 28.33 -5.09 -1.45
C ALA A 104 29.44 -4.90 -0.40
N ILE A 105 29.37 -3.86 0.42
CA ILE A 105 30.31 -3.66 1.54
C ILE A 105 30.20 -4.83 2.53
N ARG A 106 28.97 -5.21 2.90
CA ARG A 106 28.71 -6.33 3.80
C ARG A 106 29.22 -7.66 3.26
N PHE A 107 29.09 -7.86 1.92
CA PHE A 107 29.68 -8.99 1.23
C PHE A 107 31.22 -8.95 1.32
N GLY A 108 31.85 -7.83 0.96
CA GLY A 108 33.29 -7.69 0.99
C GLY A 108 33.90 -7.92 2.38
N LEU A 109 33.25 -7.42 3.45
CA LEU A 109 33.65 -7.68 4.84
C LEU A 109 33.57 -9.16 5.19
N SER A 110 32.50 -9.86 4.76
CA SER A 110 32.31 -11.29 5.03
C SER A 110 33.27 -12.17 4.25
N ASP A 111 33.56 -11.83 3.00
CA ASP A 111 34.43 -12.59 2.09
C ASP A 111 35.91 -12.17 2.18
N ARG A 112 36.21 -11.12 2.97
CA ARG A 112 37.53 -10.50 3.08
C ARG A 112 38.07 -9.96 1.76
N THR A 113 37.20 -9.54 0.86
CA THR A 113 37.53 -8.88 -0.39
C THR A 113 37.93 -7.43 -0.11
N ALA A 114 38.95 -6.91 -0.79
CA ALA A 114 39.40 -5.54 -0.59
C ALA A 114 38.27 -4.54 -0.95
N LEU A 115 38.05 -3.57 -0.08
CA LEU A 115 37.09 -2.48 -0.27
C LEU A 115 37.85 -1.17 -0.51
N GLU A 116 37.62 -0.51 -1.63
CA GLU A 116 38.26 0.77 -1.96
C GLU A 116 37.21 1.83 -2.21
N PHE A 117 37.26 2.91 -1.44
CA PHE A 117 36.38 4.06 -1.56
C PHE A 117 36.93 5.02 -2.59
N ILE A 118 36.16 5.36 -3.62
CA ILE A 118 36.71 5.98 -4.83
C ILE A 118 36.07 7.32 -5.21
N ASP A 119 35.02 7.75 -4.53
CA ASP A 119 34.34 9.02 -4.86
C ASP A 119 35.18 10.22 -4.36
N GLN A 120 34.91 11.38 -4.94
CA GLN A 120 35.57 12.63 -4.59
C GLN A 120 35.01 13.17 -3.25
N GLU A 121 35.89 13.71 -2.43
CA GLU A 121 35.51 14.47 -1.24
C GLU A 121 34.72 15.73 -1.65
N SER A 122 33.57 15.94 -1.00
CA SER A 122 32.72 17.11 -1.25
C SER A 122 31.99 17.53 -0.01
N VAL A 123 31.92 18.85 0.23
CA VAL A 123 31.21 19.45 1.38
C VAL A 123 29.69 19.27 1.25
N LEU A 124 29.18 19.54 0.07
CA LEU A 124 27.79 19.35 -0.31
C LEU A 124 27.71 18.34 -1.44
N PHE A 125 26.67 17.56 -1.45
CA PHE A 125 26.45 16.53 -2.46
C PHE A 125 25.28 16.93 -3.36
N ASP A 126 25.54 17.04 -4.65
CA ASP A 126 24.53 17.28 -5.67
C ASP A 126 23.94 15.92 -6.12
N GLY A 127 22.92 15.48 -5.37
CA GLY A 127 22.21 14.22 -5.62
C GLY A 127 21.06 14.43 -6.59
N ASP A 128 21.18 13.98 -7.83
CA ASP A 128 20.06 13.96 -8.79
C ASP A 128 19.29 12.63 -8.68
N SER A 129 18.02 12.70 -8.29
CA SER A 129 17.12 11.54 -8.21
C SER A 129 16.27 11.46 -9.47
N ARG A 130 16.29 10.31 -10.15
CA ARG A 130 15.51 10.08 -11.37
C ARG A 130 14.63 8.83 -11.28
N LEU A 131 13.54 8.86 -12.04
CA LEU A 131 12.70 7.70 -12.23
C LEU A 131 13.33 6.77 -13.28
N PHE A 132 13.66 5.57 -12.84
CA PHE A 132 14.08 4.46 -13.68
C PHE A 132 12.97 3.42 -13.82
N PRO A 133 13.08 2.49 -14.78
CA PRO A 133 12.23 1.32 -14.80
C PRO A 133 12.26 0.62 -13.44
N ASP A 134 11.15 -0.01 -13.06
CA ASP A 134 11.02 -0.61 -11.74
C ASP A 134 12.06 -1.74 -11.55
N PRO A 135 12.94 -1.68 -10.54
CA PRO A 135 13.96 -2.68 -10.27
C PRO A 135 13.42 -4.11 -10.04
N PHE A 136 12.15 -4.26 -9.74
CA PHE A 136 11.50 -5.57 -9.66
C PHE A 136 11.64 -6.38 -10.95
N ALA A 137 11.83 -5.73 -12.09
CA ALA A 137 12.10 -6.39 -13.36
C ALA A 137 13.38 -7.23 -13.35
N LEU A 138 14.34 -6.99 -12.44
CA LEU A 138 15.56 -7.81 -12.26
C LEU A 138 15.27 -9.26 -11.88
N ARG A 139 14.05 -9.56 -11.47
CA ARG A 139 13.58 -10.92 -11.26
C ARG A 139 13.53 -11.74 -12.55
N GLU A 140 13.16 -11.11 -13.66
CA GLU A 140 12.94 -11.74 -14.97
C GLU A 140 14.04 -11.40 -15.98
N THR A 141 14.95 -10.48 -15.61
CA THR A 141 16.01 -10.01 -16.50
C THR A 141 17.34 -9.86 -15.75
N THR A 142 18.45 -9.81 -16.49
CA THR A 142 19.77 -9.57 -15.93
C THR A 142 20.01 -8.08 -15.70
N ILE A 143 20.91 -7.73 -14.77
CA ILE A 143 21.31 -6.33 -14.51
C ILE A 143 21.74 -5.66 -15.84
N GLU A 144 22.49 -6.35 -16.67
CA GLU A 144 22.96 -5.87 -17.97
C GLU A 144 21.81 -5.44 -18.89
N ARG A 145 20.80 -6.30 -19.07
CA ARG A 145 19.64 -6.00 -19.92
C ARG A 145 18.77 -4.88 -19.33
N PHE A 146 18.63 -4.87 -18.02
CA PHE A 146 17.89 -3.82 -17.32
C PHE A 146 18.58 -2.46 -17.55
N CYS A 147 19.89 -2.38 -17.33
CA CYS A 147 20.66 -1.16 -17.51
C CYS A 147 20.69 -0.72 -18.98
N ALA A 148 20.82 -1.65 -19.91
CA ALA A 148 20.74 -1.36 -21.34
C ALA A 148 19.39 -0.74 -21.74
N SER A 149 18.29 -1.17 -21.13
CA SER A 149 16.96 -0.59 -21.38
C SER A 149 16.82 0.83 -20.83
N ALA A 150 17.56 1.19 -19.79
CA ALA A 150 17.53 2.50 -19.16
C ALA A 150 18.43 3.54 -19.87
N LEU A 151 19.45 3.10 -20.62
CA LEU A 151 20.43 3.98 -21.29
C LEU A 151 19.82 5.16 -22.07
N PRO A 152 18.76 4.98 -22.89
CA PRO A 152 18.17 6.09 -23.65
C PRO A 152 17.58 7.21 -22.80
N ALA A 153 17.25 6.91 -21.52
CA ALA A 153 16.67 7.85 -20.57
C ALA A 153 17.73 8.58 -19.72
N ILE A 154 19.00 8.22 -19.82
CA ILE A 154 20.10 8.82 -19.04
C ILE A 154 20.67 10.02 -19.82
N PRO A 155 20.46 11.25 -19.35
CA PRO A 155 21.04 12.43 -19.98
C PRO A 155 22.51 12.58 -19.60
N SER A 156 23.22 13.44 -20.32
CA SER A 156 24.56 13.87 -19.93
C SER A 156 24.56 14.57 -18.55
N PRO A 157 25.64 14.45 -17.76
CA PRO A 157 25.77 15.17 -16.51
C PRO A 157 25.66 16.68 -16.74
N SER A 158 24.81 17.35 -15.97
CA SER A 158 24.59 18.80 -16.09
C SER A 158 25.31 19.61 -15.02
N SER A 159 25.69 18.99 -13.92
CA SER A 159 26.39 19.61 -12.79
C SER A 159 27.89 19.42 -12.94
N GLN A 160 28.66 20.49 -12.71
CA GLN A 160 30.13 20.43 -12.74
C GLN A 160 30.64 19.46 -11.66
N GLN A 161 30.08 19.49 -10.46
CA GLN A 161 30.44 18.55 -9.38
C GLN A 161 30.32 17.10 -9.83
N ARG A 162 29.25 16.75 -10.54
CA ARG A 162 29.03 15.38 -11.02
C ARG A 162 30.05 14.99 -12.10
N ILE A 163 30.41 15.91 -13.00
CA ILE A 163 31.45 15.70 -14.01
C ILE A 163 32.80 15.44 -13.32
N ASP A 164 33.18 16.28 -12.36
CA ASP A 164 34.45 16.18 -11.63
C ASP A 164 34.52 14.87 -10.81
N ARG A 165 33.41 14.46 -10.18
CA ARG A 165 33.31 13.18 -9.47
C ARG A 165 33.50 11.99 -10.41
N ILE A 166 32.85 11.97 -11.56
CA ILE A 166 33.01 10.90 -12.57
C ILE A 166 34.48 10.81 -13.02
N ALA A 167 35.11 11.95 -13.33
CA ALA A 167 36.51 12.00 -13.73
C ALA A 167 37.45 11.54 -12.59
N HIS A 168 37.15 11.90 -11.34
CA HIS A 168 37.90 11.44 -10.17
C HIS A 168 37.78 9.92 -9.99
N MET A 169 36.56 9.38 -10.01
CA MET A 169 36.31 7.93 -9.90
C MET A 169 37.01 7.16 -11.04
N ALA A 170 36.96 7.66 -12.28
CA ALA A 170 37.64 7.03 -13.41
C ALA A 170 39.15 6.93 -13.19
N ARG A 171 39.80 8.01 -12.71
CA ARG A 171 41.25 8.01 -12.37
C ARG A 171 41.57 7.00 -11.28
N ARG A 172 40.75 6.95 -10.21
CA ARG A 172 40.89 5.95 -9.14
C ARG A 172 40.74 4.52 -9.66
N LEU A 173 39.77 4.23 -10.53
CA LEU A 173 39.60 2.91 -11.13
C LEU A 173 40.78 2.47 -11.97
N VAL A 174 41.34 3.37 -12.78
CA VAL A 174 42.56 3.07 -13.55
C VAL A 174 43.76 2.77 -12.64
N ALA A 175 43.90 3.47 -11.50
CA ALA A 175 44.91 3.17 -10.51
C ALA A 175 44.68 1.80 -9.83
N LEU A 176 43.45 1.45 -9.49
CA LEU A 176 43.10 0.16 -8.87
C LEU A 176 43.41 -1.04 -9.79
N LYS A 177 43.23 -0.91 -11.10
CA LYS A 177 43.60 -1.96 -12.08
C LYS A 177 45.10 -2.32 -12.04
N LYS A 178 45.97 -1.41 -11.59
CA LYS A 178 47.40 -1.71 -11.41
C LYS A 178 47.65 -2.52 -10.12
N LYS A 179 46.77 -2.42 -9.14
CA LYS A 179 46.88 -3.04 -7.81
C LYS A 179 46.19 -4.40 -7.72
N TYR A 180 45.06 -4.56 -8.40
CA TYR A 180 44.19 -5.73 -8.31
C TYR A 180 43.94 -6.34 -9.69
N ALA A 181 43.88 -7.67 -9.77
CA ALA A 181 43.69 -8.38 -11.05
C ALA A 181 42.23 -8.29 -11.55
N ARG A 182 41.26 -8.29 -10.64
CA ARG A 182 39.84 -8.21 -10.97
C ARG A 182 39.12 -7.25 -10.03
N VAL A 183 38.70 -6.12 -10.58
CA VAL A 183 38.00 -5.05 -9.86
C VAL A 183 36.54 -5.01 -10.31
N VAL A 184 35.62 -4.97 -9.37
CA VAL A 184 34.22 -4.57 -9.62
C VAL A 184 33.96 -3.22 -8.98
N CYS A 185 33.38 -2.30 -9.73
CA CYS A 185 32.98 -0.99 -9.23
C CYS A 185 31.45 -0.91 -9.24
N LEU A 186 30.86 -0.66 -8.06
CA LEU A 186 29.48 -0.23 -8.02
C LEU A 186 29.41 1.26 -8.41
N CYS A 187 28.43 1.62 -9.20
CA CYS A 187 28.18 3.00 -9.58
C CYS A 187 26.69 3.25 -9.73
N ASP A 188 26.26 4.50 -9.54
CA ASP A 188 24.89 4.88 -9.87
C ASP A 188 24.60 4.60 -11.35
N LEU A 189 23.41 4.08 -11.63
CA LEU A 189 22.99 3.79 -13.01
C LEU A 189 23.07 5.04 -13.90
N GLN A 190 22.85 6.22 -13.33
CA GLN A 190 22.98 7.51 -14.06
C GLN A 190 24.42 7.85 -14.43
N ASP A 191 25.39 7.46 -13.60
CA ASP A 191 26.81 7.75 -13.81
C ASP A 191 27.50 6.71 -14.68
N TRP A 192 26.93 5.49 -14.75
CA TRP A 192 27.52 4.34 -15.42
C TRP A 192 28.01 4.59 -16.86
N PRO A 193 27.20 5.15 -17.81
CA PRO A 193 27.68 5.34 -19.17
C PRO A 193 28.86 6.31 -19.26
N TRP A 194 28.83 7.37 -18.45
CA TRP A 194 29.84 8.40 -18.43
C TRP A 194 31.10 7.94 -17.72
N LEU A 195 30.97 7.25 -16.60
CA LEU A 195 32.11 6.65 -15.89
C LEU A 195 32.81 5.60 -16.78
N ARG A 196 32.00 4.81 -17.51
CA ARG A 196 32.55 3.83 -18.47
C ARG A 196 33.33 4.51 -19.59
N GLN A 197 32.77 5.54 -20.18
CA GLN A 197 33.42 6.31 -21.26
C GLN A 197 34.70 6.93 -20.77
N GLU A 198 34.68 7.67 -19.67
CA GLU A 198 35.86 8.35 -19.10
C GLU A 198 36.98 7.38 -18.74
N THR A 199 36.60 6.23 -18.14
CA THR A 199 37.60 5.20 -17.79
C THR A 199 38.29 4.60 -19.03
N ILE A 200 37.55 4.39 -20.13
CA ILE A 200 38.10 3.88 -21.39
C ILE A 200 39.03 4.94 -22.02
N GLU A 201 38.63 6.20 -22.04
CA GLU A 201 39.43 7.30 -22.63
C GLU A 201 40.72 7.51 -21.87
N LEU A 202 40.67 7.53 -20.53
CA LEU A 202 41.86 7.61 -19.68
C LEU A 202 42.79 6.40 -19.85
N GLY A 203 42.24 5.19 -19.93
CA GLY A 203 43.01 3.98 -20.18
C GLY A 203 43.80 4.06 -21.49
N ARG A 204 43.13 4.47 -22.59
CA ARG A 204 43.77 4.63 -23.90
C ARG A 204 44.84 5.75 -23.90
N ALA A 205 44.57 6.85 -23.18
CA ALA A 205 45.54 7.95 -23.06
C ALA A 205 46.84 7.50 -22.34
N ILE A 206 46.70 6.73 -21.27
CA ILE A 206 47.83 6.18 -20.51
C ILE A 206 48.60 5.14 -21.35
N ASP A 207 47.87 4.24 -22.05
CA ASP A 207 48.51 3.26 -22.92
C ASP A 207 49.28 3.94 -24.07
N SER A 208 48.73 5.04 -24.64
CA SER A 208 49.43 5.82 -25.67
C SER A 208 50.62 6.63 -25.13
N GLN A 209 50.53 7.14 -23.89
CA GLN A 209 51.64 7.81 -23.21
C GLN A 209 52.71 6.81 -22.75
N ALA A 210 52.36 5.61 -22.34
CA ALA A 210 53.29 4.55 -21.99
C ALA A 210 54.14 4.11 -23.20
N HIS A 211 53.64 4.25 -24.43
CA HIS A 211 54.42 4.08 -25.63
C HIS A 211 55.37 5.27 -25.95
N GLN A 212 55.06 6.48 -25.40
CA GLN A 212 55.90 7.67 -25.59
C GLN A 212 56.81 7.95 -24.39
N ALA A 213 56.48 7.49 -23.17
CA ALA A 213 57.19 7.79 -21.92
C ALA A 213 58.11 6.66 -21.47
N PHE A 214 58.92 6.11 -22.40
CA PHE A 214 60.16 5.43 -21.98
C PHE A 214 61.24 6.45 -21.62
N GLU A 215 60.91 7.75 -21.70
CA GLU A 215 61.77 8.85 -21.26
C GLU A 215 60.90 9.88 -20.48
N GLU A 216 61.35 10.15 -19.25
CA GLU A 216 61.04 11.27 -18.35
C GLU A 216 59.96 11.12 -17.26
N SER A 217 60.53 10.95 -16.06
CA SER A 217 60.24 11.56 -14.75
C SER A 217 58.82 11.67 -14.18
N THR A 218 58.68 11.03 -13.03
CA THR A 218 57.73 11.26 -11.93
C THR A 218 57.57 12.75 -11.60
N GLU A 219 56.44 13.32 -12.00
CA GLU A 219 55.87 14.48 -11.31
C GLU A 219 54.66 14.05 -10.49
N GLU A 220 54.75 14.23 -9.19
CA GLU A 220 53.68 14.14 -8.23
C GLU A 220 52.59 15.15 -8.62
N MET A 221 51.46 14.63 -9.12
CA MET A 221 50.26 15.45 -9.32
C MET A 221 49.67 15.76 -7.94
N SER A 222 49.87 17.01 -7.50
CA SER A 222 49.17 17.59 -6.37
C SER A 222 47.64 17.54 -6.64
N THR A 223 46.94 16.71 -5.90
CA THR A 223 45.51 16.82 -5.73
C THR A 223 45.20 18.18 -5.09
N GLU A 224 44.44 19.04 -5.75
CA GLU A 224 43.76 20.13 -5.06
C GLU A 224 42.77 19.49 -4.05
N GLU A 225 43.28 19.34 -2.83
CA GLU A 225 42.45 19.00 -1.67
C GLU A 225 41.50 20.18 -1.46
N ALA A 226 40.17 19.92 -1.63
CA ALA A 226 39.17 20.82 -1.10
C ALA A 226 39.50 21.06 0.38
N SER A 227 39.58 22.34 0.78
CA SER A 227 39.97 22.72 2.13
C SER A 227 39.17 21.96 3.17
N THR A 228 39.79 21.04 3.88
CA THR A 228 39.19 20.19 4.94
C THR A 228 38.69 21.00 6.14
N GLU A 229 38.84 22.32 6.13
CA GLU A 229 38.41 23.22 7.21
C GLU A 229 36.91 23.47 7.26
N ASP A 230 36.14 23.20 6.19
CA ASP A 230 34.74 23.56 6.07
C ASP A 230 33.73 22.43 6.45
N VAL A 231 34.22 21.24 6.81
CA VAL A 231 33.35 20.07 7.08
C VAL A 231 33.69 19.42 8.42
N PHE A 232 32.67 18.90 9.11
CA PHE A 232 32.88 17.99 10.23
C PHE A 232 33.20 16.58 9.68
N GLU A 233 33.96 15.82 10.40
CA GLU A 233 34.18 14.40 10.06
C GLU A 233 32.87 13.64 10.03
N PRO A 234 32.68 12.67 9.11
CA PRO A 234 31.52 11.82 9.08
C PRO A 234 31.35 11.06 10.39
N THR A 235 30.15 11.06 10.96
CA THR A 235 29.86 10.50 12.28
C THR A 235 28.65 9.57 12.22
N ASN A 236 28.71 8.47 12.95
CA ASN A 236 27.64 7.48 13.05
C ASN A 236 26.54 7.95 13.99
N TYR A 237 25.29 7.74 13.57
CA TYR A 237 24.08 7.95 14.36
C TYR A 237 23.15 6.75 14.25
N GLY A 238 22.52 6.38 15.38
CA GLY A 238 21.34 5.56 15.35
C GLY A 238 20.15 6.35 14.79
N VAL A 239 19.14 5.67 14.31
CA VAL A 239 17.90 6.30 13.81
C VAL A 239 16.74 5.97 14.74
N ASP A 240 15.87 6.95 15.05
CA ASP A 240 14.65 6.69 15.83
C ASP A 240 13.73 5.76 14.98
N PRO A 241 13.31 4.59 15.50
CA PRO A 241 12.50 3.60 14.77
C PRO A 241 11.22 4.17 14.16
N ARG A 242 10.64 5.21 14.78
CA ARG A 242 9.46 5.90 14.25
C ARG A 242 9.70 6.60 12.93
N THR A 243 10.97 6.80 12.57
CA THR A 243 11.39 7.54 11.37
C THR A 243 12.05 6.66 10.31
N TYR A 244 12.08 5.34 10.48
CA TYR A 244 12.67 4.41 9.50
C TYR A 244 12.11 4.55 8.09
N LEU A 245 10.82 4.88 7.95
CA LEU A 245 10.19 5.12 6.64
C LEU A 245 10.85 6.24 5.81
N PHE A 246 11.57 7.15 6.44
CA PHE A 246 12.15 8.31 5.76
C PHE A 246 13.57 8.09 5.23
N PHE A 247 14.21 6.98 5.60
CA PHE A 247 15.56 6.72 5.13
C PHE A 247 15.78 5.31 4.56
N MET A 248 14.94 4.34 4.90
CA MET A 248 15.00 3.01 4.32
C MET A 248 14.50 3.02 2.88
N GLY A 249 15.18 2.32 1.99
CA GLY A 249 14.80 2.20 0.59
C GLY A 249 13.51 1.40 0.37
N GLU A 250 13.26 0.40 1.22
CA GLU A 250 12.04 -0.39 1.24
C GLU A 250 11.26 -0.16 2.53
N LEU A 251 10.00 -0.62 2.59
CA LEU A 251 9.22 -0.56 3.83
C LEU A 251 9.94 -1.30 4.96
N PRO A 252 10.04 -0.74 6.18
CA PRO A 252 10.73 -1.37 7.31
C PRO A 252 10.30 -2.82 7.56
N PHE A 253 9.00 -3.11 7.45
CA PHE A 253 8.47 -4.48 7.56
C PHE A 253 9.06 -5.43 6.49
N ILE A 254 9.14 -4.98 5.24
CA ILE A 254 9.68 -5.78 4.12
C ILE A 254 11.20 -5.95 4.28
N THR A 255 11.90 -4.88 4.68
CA THR A 255 13.33 -4.95 5.01
C THR A 255 13.61 -5.97 6.12
N GLY A 256 12.73 -6.03 7.14
CA GLY A 256 12.82 -7.02 8.19
C GLY A 256 12.67 -8.46 7.70
N LEU A 257 11.71 -8.72 6.82
CA LEU A 257 11.55 -10.04 6.18
C LEU A 257 12.78 -10.42 5.34
N TYR A 258 13.35 -9.44 4.66
CA TYR A 258 14.57 -9.62 3.88
C TYR A 258 15.75 -10.06 4.75
N GLU A 259 15.95 -9.44 5.91
CA GLU A 259 17.00 -9.84 6.85
C GLU A 259 16.72 -11.22 7.49
N ILE A 260 15.47 -11.54 7.80
CA ILE A 260 15.08 -12.88 8.29
C ILE A 260 15.41 -13.96 7.24
N ALA A 261 14.99 -13.74 5.98
CA ALA A 261 15.28 -14.68 4.90
C ALA A 261 16.79 -14.86 4.67
N ARG A 262 17.55 -13.77 4.77
CA ARG A 262 19.00 -13.81 4.65
C ARG A 262 19.67 -14.63 5.77
N GLN A 263 19.18 -14.53 7.00
CA GLN A 263 19.70 -15.29 8.15
C GLN A 263 19.33 -16.78 8.06
N SER A 264 18.14 -17.10 7.56
CA SER A 264 17.68 -18.49 7.38
C SER A 264 18.16 -19.12 6.06
N LEU A 265 18.87 -18.38 5.21
CA LEU A 265 19.30 -18.80 3.87
C LEU A 265 18.13 -19.21 2.96
N ASP A 266 16.96 -18.61 3.19
CA ASP A 266 15.78 -18.80 2.37
C ASP A 266 15.88 -18.06 1.03
N ASP A 267 15.04 -18.46 0.06
CA ASP A 267 14.96 -17.77 -1.23
C ASP A 267 14.37 -16.36 -1.05
N ASP A 268 15.15 -15.36 -1.38
CA ASP A 268 14.80 -13.93 -1.29
C ASP A 268 14.31 -13.32 -2.62
N SER A 269 14.23 -14.14 -3.67
CA SER A 269 13.90 -13.68 -5.03
C SER A 269 12.48 -13.13 -5.19
N THR A 270 11.53 -13.50 -4.30
CA THR A 270 10.12 -13.10 -4.36
C THR A 270 9.69 -12.22 -3.20
N LEU A 271 10.60 -11.85 -2.32
CA LEU A 271 10.32 -11.22 -1.02
C LEU A 271 9.50 -9.94 -1.10
N VAL A 272 9.67 -9.11 -2.13
CA VAL A 272 8.89 -7.87 -2.27
C VAL A 272 7.39 -8.16 -2.44
N VAL A 273 7.03 -9.16 -3.27
CA VAL A 273 5.62 -9.52 -3.51
C VAL A 273 5.06 -10.33 -2.35
N ASP A 274 5.83 -11.28 -1.85
CA ASP A 274 5.40 -12.12 -0.73
C ASP A 274 5.40 -11.32 0.58
N GLY A 275 6.32 -10.35 0.73
CA GLY A 275 6.35 -9.40 1.82
C GLY A 275 5.10 -8.52 1.89
N LEU A 276 4.53 -8.12 0.75
CA LEU A 276 3.25 -7.40 0.73
C LEU A 276 2.08 -8.29 1.19
N LYS A 277 2.05 -9.56 0.78
CA LYS A 277 1.05 -10.52 1.26
C LYS A 277 1.19 -10.72 2.77
N GLU A 278 2.41 -10.91 3.24
CA GLU A 278 2.72 -11.10 4.66
C GLU A 278 2.33 -9.85 5.48
N LEU A 279 2.62 -8.65 4.98
CA LEU A 279 2.20 -7.40 5.60
C LEU A 279 0.67 -7.35 5.77
N LEU A 280 -0.10 -7.69 4.74
CA LEU A 280 -1.57 -7.69 4.82
C LEU A 280 -2.08 -8.76 5.80
N VAL A 281 -1.49 -9.94 5.83
CA VAL A 281 -1.87 -11.03 6.75
C VAL A 281 -1.51 -10.67 8.20
N SER A 282 -0.31 -10.19 8.45
CA SER A 282 0.15 -9.73 9.76
C SER A 282 -0.71 -8.57 10.27
N THR A 283 -1.03 -7.61 9.40
CA THR A 283 -1.96 -6.51 9.72
C THR A 283 -3.33 -7.04 10.13
N ARG A 284 -3.85 -8.04 9.40
CA ARG A 284 -5.14 -8.66 9.77
C ARG A 284 -5.09 -9.28 11.17
N GLN A 285 -4.01 -9.93 11.52
CA GLN A 285 -3.84 -10.54 12.84
C GLN A 285 -3.80 -9.47 13.94
N SER A 286 -3.01 -8.41 13.79
CA SER A 286 -2.93 -7.31 14.74
C SER A 286 -4.25 -6.54 14.86
N TYR A 287 -4.94 -6.30 13.75
CA TYR A 287 -6.25 -5.69 13.69
C TYR A 287 -7.31 -6.50 14.47
N LEU A 288 -7.33 -7.84 14.28
CA LEU A 288 -8.23 -8.73 14.99
C LEU A 288 -7.88 -8.84 16.48
N ALA A 289 -6.59 -8.85 16.82
CA ALA A 289 -6.13 -8.92 18.21
C ALA A 289 -6.50 -7.64 18.99
N ASP A 290 -6.37 -6.46 18.38
CA ASP A 290 -6.68 -5.17 19.03
C ASP A 290 -8.19 -4.93 19.17
N LEU A 291 -8.96 -5.16 18.12
CA LEU A 291 -10.38 -4.83 18.09
C LEU A 291 -11.30 -5.98 18.53
N GLY A 292 -10.83 -7.22 18.52
CA GLY A 292 -11.61 -8.39 18.93
C GLY A 292 -12.94 -8.48 18.18
N ASN A 293 -14.04 -8.56 18.92
CA ASN A 293 -15.39 -8.65 18.35
C ASN A 293 -15.85 -7.36 17.61
N ARG A 294 -15.09 -6.26 17.73
CA ARG A 294 -15.37 -5.01 17.00
C ARG A 294 -14.71 -4.99 15.63
N ALA A 295 -13.78 -5.90 15.38
CA ALA A 295 -13.10 -5.99 14.10
C ALA A 295 -14.08 -6.44 13.01
N ARG A 296 -14.06 -5.72 11.88
CA ARG A 296 -14.75 -6.20 10.68
C ARG A 296 -14.12 -7.52 10.22
N LYS A 297 -14.94 -8.49 9.84
CA LYS A 297 -14.45 -9.76 9.30
C LYS A 297 -13.72 -9.50 7.97
N ILE A 298 -12.47 -9.90 7.91
CA ILE A 298 -11.64 -9.80 6.69
C ILE A 298 -11.32 -11.22 6.21
N PRO A 299 -12.16 -11.77 5.32
CA PRO A 299 -11.93 -13.09 4.75
C PRO A 299 -10.74 -13.08 3.76
N PRO A 300 -10.12 -14.23 3.47
CA PRO A 300 -9.03 -14.32 2.50
C PRO A 300 -9.39 -13.78 1.10
N LEU A 301 -10.66 -13.88 0.72
CA LEU A 301 -11.16 -13.31 -0.54
C LEU A 301 -10.99 -11.79 -0.59
N LEU A 302 -11.29 -11.09 0.51
CA LEU A 302 -11.13 -9.64 0.61
C LEU A 302 -9.66 -9.22 0.54
N LEU A 303 -8.75 -9.99 1.17
CA LEU A 303 -7.30 -9.79 1.03
C LEU A 303 -6.85 -9.96 -0.42
N SER A 304 -7.34 -11.00 -1.10
CA SER A 304 -7.06 -11.22 -2.53
C SER A 304 -7.56 -10.08 -3.42
N GLN A 305 -8.75 -9.54 -3.11
CA GLN A 305 -9.29 -8.37 -3.83
C GLN A 305 -8.45 -7.12 -3.58
N CYS A 306 -8.00 -6.90 -2.35
CA CYS A 306 -7.10 -5.80 -2.02
C CYS A 306 -5.78 -5.91 -2.80
N LEU A 307 -5.16 -7.08 -2.85
CA LEU A 307 -3.94 -7.33 -3.63
C LEU A 307 -4.16 -7.07 -5.12
N LYS A 308 -5.29 -7.51 -5.69
CA LYS A 308 -5.64 -7.22 -7.09
C LYS A 308 -5.82 -5.72 -7.31
N PHE A 309 -6.44 -5.02 -6.37
CA PHE A 309 -6.65 -3.59 -6.47
C PHE A 309 -5.32 -2.82 -6.37
N ILE A 310 -4.44 -3.18 -5.41
CA ILE A 310 -3.08 -2.65 -5.30
C ILE A 310 -2.33 -2.85 -6.62
N ARG A 311 -2.31 -4.08 -7.16
CA ARG A 311 -1.66 -4.38 -8.44
C ARG A 311 -2.19 -3.51 -9.58
N ASN A 312 -3.50 -3.36 -9.69
CA ASN A 312 -4.11 -2.59 -10.77
C ASN A 312 -3.74 -1.10 -10.66
N GLN A 313 -3.74 -0.53 -9.44
CA GLN A 313 -3.30 0.86 -9.22
C GLN A 313 -1.81 1.02 -9.56
N THR A 314 -0.96 0.10 -9.13
CA THR A 314 0.48 0.10 -9.43
C THR A 314 0.75 0.08 -10.93
N LEU A 315 0.01 -0.75 -11.69
CA LEU A 315 0.14 -0.80 -13.16
C LEU A 315 -0.34 0.50 -13.83
N LEU A 316 -1.36 1.16 -13.29
CA LEU A 316 -1.78 2.50 -13.76
C LEU A 316 -0.68 3.56 -13.52
N GLU A 317 0.07 3.43 -12.43
CA GLU A 317 1.24 4.24 -12.14
C GLU A 317 2.48 3.85 -12.98
N ARG A 318 2.34 2.88 -13.90
CA ARG A 318 3.43 2.31 -14.74
C ARG A 318 4.59 1.73 -13.92
N ARG A 319 4.27 1.11 -12.78
CA ARG A 319 5.23 0.43 -11.90
C ARG A 319 4.84 -1.03 -11.71
N PHE A 320 5.78 -1.85 -11.25
CA PHE A 320 5.55 -3.23 -10.84
C PHE A 320 5.42 -3.34 -9.32
N THR A 321 6.16 -2.49 -8.58
CA THR A 321 6.11 -2.41 -7.12
C THR A 321 5.24 -1.24 -6.66
N PRO A 322 4.28 -1.48 -5.74
CA PRO A 322 3.41 -0.42 -5.24
C PRO A 322 4.16 0.52 -4.31
N SER A 323 3.85 1.81 -4.39
CA SER A 323 4.26 2.77 -3.39
C SER A 323 3.52 2.54 -2.07
N PHE A 324 4.08 3.00 -0.96
CA PHE A 324 3.40 2.90 0.35
C PHE A 324 2.03 3.61 0.34
N TYR A 325 1.95 4.75 -0.34
CA TYR A 325 0.69 5.46 -0.54
C TYR A 325 -0.34 4.59 -1.28
N THR A 326 0.05 3.92 -2.36
CA THR A 326 -0.83 3.04 -3.15
C THR A 326 -1.33 1.87 -2.30
N ILE A 327 -0.47 1.27 -1.46
CA ILE A 327 -0.83 0.20 -0.53
C ILE A 327 -1.86 0.71 0.48
N ALA A 328 -1.55 1.82 1.16
CA ALA A 328 -2.41 2.41 2.19
C ALA A 328 -3.76 2.87 1.61
N ARG A 329 -3.75 3.57 0.47
CA ARG A 329 -4.96 4.04 -0.22
C ARG A 329 -5.86 2.89 -0.67
N SER A 330 -5.26 1.85 -1.24
CA SER A 330 -6.00 0.66 -1.68
C SER A 330 -6.61 -0.10 -0.50
N SER A 331 -5.84 -0.30 0.55
CA SER A 331 -6.32 -0.93 1.79
C SER A 331 -7.47 -0.14 2.41
N GLN A 332 -7.38 1.18 2.41
CA GLN A 332 -8.40 2.06 2.90
C GLN A 332 -9.72 1.92 2.12
N GLN A 333 -9.65 1.85 0.80
CA GLN A 333 -10.83 1.71 -0.05
C GLN A 333 -11.49 0.34 0.09
N VAL A 334 -10.70 -0.72 0.26
CA VAL A 334 -11.20 -2.09 0.31
C VAL A 334 -11.58 -2.51 1.74
N MET A 335 -10.74 -2.18 2.72
CA MET A 335 -10.85 -2.70 4.09
C MET A 335 -11.26 -1.64 5.12
N GLY A 336 -11.18 -0.36 4.77
CA GLY A 336 -11.55 0.77 5.62
C GLY A 336 -10.40 1.32 6.47
N ASP A 337 -10.67 2.45 7.12
CA ASP A 337 -9.66 3.27 7.81
C ASP A 337 -8.97 2.55 8.97
N GLN A 338 -9.73 1.81 9.78
CA GLN A 338 -9.18 1.15 10.97
C GLN A 338 -8.17 0.07 10.62
N TYR A 339 -8.47 -0.76 9.61
CA TYR A 339 -7.50 -1.72 9.11
C TYR A 339 -6.26 -1.03 8.54
N THR A 340 -6.46 0.08 7.82
CA THR A 340 -5.34 0.84 7.23
C THR A 340 -4.46 1.50 8.28
N VAL A 341 -5.01 1.95 9.41
CA VAL A 341 -4.20 2.41 10.55
C VAL A 341 -3.27 1.29 11.04
N HIS A 342 -3.80 0.08 11.24
CA HIS A 342 -2.99 -1.07 11.65
C HIS A 342 -1.95 -1.45 10.58
N LEU A 343 -2.31 -1.30 9.30
CA LEU A 343 -1.37 -1.53 8.20
C LEU A 343 -0.21 -0.52 8.21
N VAL A 344 -0.50 0.75 8.41
CA VAL A 344 0.53 1.79 8.51
C VAL A 344 1.46 1.53 9.70
N GLU A 345 0.92 1.13 10.84
CA GLU A 345 1.75 0.79 12.01
C GLU A 345 2.55 -0.50 11.78
N ALA A 346 1.96 -1.53 11.16
CA ALA A 346 2.67 -2.75 10.82
C ALA A 346 3.79 -2.51 9.80
N ALA A 347 3.55 -1.67 8.78
CA ALA A 347 4.55 -1.33 7.76
C ALA A 347 5.79 -0.64 8.33
N LYS A 348 5.65 0.12 9.43
CA LYS A 348 6.75 0.79 10.12
C LYS A 348 7.55 -0.14 11.03
N ASN A 349 7.00 -1.30 11.36
CA ASN A 349 7.63 -2.21 12.30
C ASN A 349 8.84 -2.89 11.67
N TYR A 350 9.99 -2.70 12.31
CA TYR A 350 11.23 -3.37 11.95
C TYR A 350 11.72 -4.20 13.15
N PRO A 351 11.95 -5.51 12.98
CA PRO A 351 12.19 -6.40 14.12
C PRO A 351 13.60 -6.28 14.75
N PHE A 352 14.56 -5.69 14.05
CA PHE A 352 15.95 -5.59 14.49
C PHE A 352 16.29 -4.16 14.91
N ASP A 353 15.75 -3.69 16.04
CA ASP A 353 16.07 -2.39 16.65
C ASP A 353 16.84 -2.63 17.96
N GLU A 354 18.12 -2.91 17.85
CA GLU A 354 19.00 -3.04 18.99
C GLU A 354 19.58 -1.67 19.40
N SER A 355 20.04 -1.57 20.64
CA SER A 355 20.66 -0.34 21.13
C SER A 355 22.06 -0.18 20.55
N LEU A 356 22.26 0.85 19.75
CA LEU A 356 23.55 1.24 19.20
C LEU A 356 24.33 2.13 20.20
N PRO A 357 25.66 2.15 20.13
CA PRO A 357 26.50 3.01 20.98
C PRO A 357 26.39 4.50 20.62
N TRP A 358 25.74 4.83 19.52
CA TRP A 358 25.63 6.18 18.97
C TRP A 358 24.34 6.89 19.38
N PRO A 359 24.35 8.25 19.42
CA PRO A 359 23.14 9.00 19.69
C PRO A 359 22.12 8.79 18.56
N LYS A 360 20.82 8.74 18.94
CA LYS A 360 19.72 8.58 17.96
C LYS A 360 19.31 9.93 17.39
N LEU A 361 19.21 10.01 16.07
CA LEU A 361 18.62 11.14 15.36
C LEU A 361 17.18 10.81 14.89
N ARG A 362 16.44 11.85 14.53
CA ARG A 362 15.10 11.73 13.90
C ARG A 362 15.17 12.21 12.47
N MET A 363 14.83 11.32 11.54
CA MET A 363 14.76 11.63 10.12
C MET A 363 13.40 12.17 9.73
N GLY A 364 13.38 13.12 8.82
CA GLY A 364 12.23 13.58 8.05
C GLY A 364 12.43 13.30 6.56
N ILE A 365 11.66 13.97 5.70
CA ILE A 365 11.74 13.77 4.24
C ILE A 365 13.09 14.30 3.69
N ASP A 366 13.44 15.51 4.06
CA ASP A 366 14.63 16.26 3.60
C ASP A 366 15.42 16.88 4.76
N GLN A 367 15.07 16.52 5.98
CA GLN A 367 15.61 17.11 7.21
C GLN A 367 15.82 16.05 8.27
N ALA A 368 16.75 16.31 9.18
CA ALA A 368 16.89 15.52 10.38
C ALA A 368 17.13 16.40 11.60
N HIS A 369 16.70 15.93 12.76
CA HIS A 369 17.05 16.53 14.03
C HIS A 369 18.23 15.77 14.63
N LEU A 370 19.41 16.39 14.58
CA LEU A 370 20.66 15.83 15.12
C LEU A 370 20.84 16.26 16.58
N PRO A 371 21.16 15.33 17.49
CA PRO A 371 21.49 15.65 18.87
C PRO A 371 22.66 16.63 18.96
N GLY A 372 22.48 17.73 19.70
CA GLY A 372 23.51 18.75 19.89
C GLY A 372 23.69 19.79 18.76
N ILE A 373 23.11 19.53 17.58
CA ILE A 373 23.22 20.44 16.42
C ILE A 373 21.87 21.07 16.09
N GLY A 374 20.75 20.33 16.27
CA GLY A 374 19.39 20.79 15.94
C GLY A 374 18.94 20.30 14.57
N LEU A 375 18.10 21.10 13.90
CA LEU A 375 17.53 20.77 12.60
C LEU A 375 18.53 21.07 11.48
N VAL A 376 18.77 20.06 10.63
CA VAL A 376 19.68 20.16 9.47
C VAL A 376 19.01 19.66 8.21
N GLY A 377 19.37 20.21 7.06
CA GLY A 377 19.01 19.66 5.74
C GLY A 377 19.81 18.40 5.44
N MET A 378 19.18 17.42 4.84
CA MET A 378 19.78 16.10 4.63
C MET A 378 19.73 15.71 3.16
N THR A 379 20.90 15.49 2.55
CA THR A 379 21.03 14.98 1.17
C THR A 379 21.72 13.63 1.19
N SER A 380 21.08 12.61 0.62
CA SER A 380 21.67 11.26 0.55
C SER A 380 22.80 11.20 -0.47
N ARG A 381 23.92 10.59 -0.11
CA ARG A 381 25.01 10.25 -1.05
C ARG A 381 24.70 9.00 -1.90
N LEU A 382 23.66 8.26 -1.53
CA LEU A 382 23.10 7.13 -2.29
C LEU A 382 21.63 7.43 -2.63
N PRO A 383 21.36 8.40 -3.52
CA PRO A 383 20.00 8.84 -3.80
C PRO A 383 19.23 7.74 -4.52
N GLY A 384 18.11 7.32 -3.93
CA GLY A 384 17.16 6.39 -4.55
C GLY A 384 16.26 7.07 -5.59
N SER A 385 15.29 6.32 -6.09
CA SER A 385 14.24 6.90 -6.94
C SER A 385 13.47 8.00 -6.19
N PRO A 386 13.07 9.09 -6.86
CA PRO A 386 12.34 10.17 -6.22
C PRO A 386 11.03 9.66 -5.61
N THR A 387 10.82 9.95 -4.35
CA THR A 387 9.63 9.54 -3.61
C THR A 387 8.62 10.69 -3.58
N GLN A 388 7.41 10.43 -4.07
CA GLN A 388 6.32 11.37 -3.95
C GLN A 388 5.61 11.18 -2.60
N TRP A 389 5.55 12.22 -1.80
CA TRP A 389 4.86 12.23 -0.53
C TRP A 389 3.43 12.73 -0.71
N ASN A 390 2.47 11.90 -0.32
CA ASN A 390 1.04 12.22 -0.40
C ASN A 390 0.43 12.09 0.99
N SER A 391 -0.47 13.00 1.34
CA SER A 391 -1.24 12.90 2.58
C SER A 391 -2.44 11.97 2.40
N LEU A 392 -2.72 11.16 3.42
CA LEU A 392 -3.87 10.29 3.49
C LEU A 392 -4.55 10.49 4.84
N GLU A 393 -5.79 11.00 4.82
CA GLU A 393 -6.59 11.11 6.04
C GLU A 393 -7.14 9.74 6.45
N LEU A 394 -6.87 9.35 7.68
CA LEU A 394 -7.34 8.12 8.29
C LEU A 394 -8.08 8.44 9.60
N ASN A 395 -9.31 7.96 9.70
CA ASN A 395 -10.09 8.10 10.92
C ASN A 395 -9.66 7.04 11.94
N ARG A 396 -9.01 7.48 13.01
CA ARG A 396 -8.61 6.60 14.12
C ARG A 396 -9.78 6.42 15.08
N PRO A 397 -9.95 5.20 15.65
CA PRO A 397 -10.91 5.01 16.71
C PRO A 397 -10.55 5.89 17.91
N ALA A 398 -11.58 6.39 18.57
CA ALA A 398 -11.41 7.25 19.74
C ALA A 398 -10.70 6.53 20.89
N VAL A 399 -9.89 7.26 21.64
CA VAL A 399 -9.19 6.74 22.80
C VAL A 399 -10.19 6.22 23.86
N LYS A 400 -9.86 5.14 24.57
CA LYS A 400 -10.76 4.47 25.56
C LYS A 400 -11.39 5.41 26.60
N ILE A 401 -10.68 6.47 27.00
CA ILE A 401 -11.19 7.45 27.98
C ILE A 401 -12.31 8.30 27.34
N ASP A 402 -12.12 8.75 26.11
CA ASP A 402 -13.12 9.54 25.39
C ASP A 402 -14.32 8.69 25.00
N GLN A 403 -14.10 7.42 24.61
CA GLN A 403 -15.16 6.46 24.35
C GLN A 403 -16.10 6.30 25.57
N ARG A 404 -15.54 6.21 26.79
CA ARG A 404 -16.36 6.13 28.02
C ARG A 404 -17.20 7.37 28.23
N LYS A 405 -16.62 8.58 28.04
CA LYS A 405 -17.34 9.85 28.17
C LYS A 405 -18.48 9.96 27.16
N TRP A 406 -18.24 9.58 25.92
CA TRP A 406 -19.26 9.62 24.87
C TRP A 406 -20.34 8.59 25.12
N LYS A 407 -19.97 7.37 25.52
CA LYS A 407 -20.91 6.29 25.86
C LYS A 407 -21.88 6.71 26.96
N MET A 408 -21.42 7.39 28.00
CA MET A 408 -22.28 7.91 29.09
C MET A 408 -23.23 9.03 28.64
N ARG A 409 -22.92 9.74 27.56
CA ARG A 409 -23.75 10.82 27.00
C ARG A 409 -24.66 10.35 25.87
N TRP A 410 -24.58 9.10 25.47
CA TRP A 410 -25.36 8.55 24.36
C TRP A 410 -26.83 8.39 24.74
N ASN A 411 -27.72 9.03 23.95
CA ASN A 411 -29.17 8.91 24.13
C ASN A 411 -29.75 7.91 23.12
N PRO A 412 -30.18 6.71 23.57
CA PRO A 412 -30.68 5.65 22.68
C PRO A 412 -31.98 6.00 21.95
N TYR A 413 -32.72 7.01 22.42
CA TYR A 413 -34.03 7.38 21.83
C TYR A 413 -33.94 8.45 20.73
N GLN A 414 -32.73 8.98 20.45
CA GLN A 414 -32.50 10.01 19.42
C GLN A 414 -31.46 9.59 18.38
N GLN A 415 -31.27 8.29 18.21
CA GLN A 415 -30.33 7.76 17.23
C GLN A 415 -30.87 8.00 15.82
N CYS A 416 -29.97 8.35 14.91
CA CYS A 416 -30.22 8.39 13.49
C CYS A 416 -29.00 7.87 12.73
N SER A 417 -29.18 7.58 11.47
CA SER A 417 -28.12 7.18 10.55
C SER A 417 -27.49 8.36 9.82
N TRP A 418 -26.42 8.07 9.08
CA TRP A 418 -25.77 9.05 8.21
C TRP A 418 -26.48 9.09 6.85
N PRO A 419 -27.03 10.24 6.40
CA PRO A 419 -27.90 10.32 5.23
C PRO A 419 -27.30 9.82 3.92
N GLU A 420 -25.96 9.97 3.72
CA GLU A 420 -25.28 9.47 2.51
C GLU A 420 -25.27 7.94 2.46
N GLU A 421 -25.25 7.28 3.61
CA GLU A 421 -25.31 5.82 3.72
C GLU A 421 -26.73 5.30 3.53
N ASP A 422 -27.72 6.03 4.03
CA ASP A 422 -29.13 5.73 3.79
C ASP A 422 -29.44 5.77 2.31
N THR A 423 -28.98 6.81 1.60
CA THR A 423 -29.14 6.91 0.15
C THR A 423 -28.47 5.73 -0.60
N ARG A 424 -27.33 5.27 -0.12
CA ARG A 424 -26.63 4.11 -0.72
C ARG A 424 -27.40 2.81 -0.52
N ILE A 425 -27.84 2.55 0.69
CA ILE A 425 -28.55 1.29 1.00
C ILE A 425 -29.92 1.24 0.32
N GLU A 426 -30.62 2.37 0.23
CA GLU A 426 -31.87 2.48 -0.52
C GLU A 426 -31.68 2.26 -2.03
N SER A 427 -30.63 2.84 -2.60
CA SER A 427 -30.27 2.59 -4.01
C SER A 427 -29.93 1.13 -4.27
N PHE A 428 -29.28 0.48 -3.30
CA PHE A 428 -28.97 -0.95 -3.40
C PHE A 428 -30.21 -1.82 -3.25
N ARG A 429 -31.13 -1.48 -2.33
CA ARG A 429 -32.42 -2.11 -2.23
C ARG A 429 -33.17 -2.09 -3.56
N ASN A 430 -33.21 -0.95 -4.24
CA ASN A 430 -33.84 -0.84 -5.55
C ASN A 430 -33.24 -1.82 -6.57
N ARG A 431 -31.91 -1.96 -6.60
CA ARG A 431 -31.24 -2.95 -7.48
C ARG A 431 -31.62 -4.40 -7.14
N ILE A 432 -31.82 -4.71 -5.84
CA ILE A 432 -32.29 -6.04 -5.44
C ILE A 432 -33.72 -6.27 -5.91
N VAL A 433 -34.60 -5.29 -5.77
CA VAL A 433 -36.00 -5.34 -6.23
C VAL A 433 -36.05 -5.55 -7.75
N GLU A 434 -35.31 -4.77 -8.52
CA GLU A 434 -35.23 -4.93 -9.98
C GLU A 434 -34.74 -6.33 -10.38
N ARG A 435 -33.72 -6.83 -9.69
CA ARG A 435 -33.19 -8.17 -9.94
C ARG A 435 -34.17 -9.27 -9.58
N ALA A 436 -34.88 -9.13 -8.45
CA ALA A 436 -35.92 -10.04 -8.05
C ALA A 436 -37.10 -10.04 -9.04
N GLN A 437 -37.50 -8.87 -9.52
CA GLN A 437 -38.50 -8.72 -10.59
C GLN A 437 -38.07 -9.40 -11.89
N GLY A 438 -36.82 -9.24 -12.26
CA GLY A 438 -36.22 -9.92 -13.42
C GLY A 438 -36.26 -11.45 -13.29
N LEU A 439 -35.95 -11.99 -12.09
CA LEU A 439 -36.05 -13.43 -11.83
C LEU A 439 -37.50 -13.95 -11.93
N ILE A 440 -38.46 -13.24 -11.32
CA ILE A 440 -39.88 -13.59 -11.44
C ILE A 440 -40.33 -13.52 -12.90
N GLY A 441 -39.91 -12.47 -13.63
CA GLY A 441 -40.21 -12.33 -15.06
C GLY A 441 -39.64 -13.48 -15.89
N ALA A 442 -38.41 -13.91 -15.57
CA ALA A 442 -37.75 -15.03 -16.26
C ALA A 442 -38.46 -16.35 -16.03
N ASP A 443 -38.98 -16.59 -14.79
CA ASP A 443 -39.75 -17.80 -14.45
C ASP A 443 -41.14 -17.81 -15.16
N LEU A 444 -41.67 -16.62 -15.46
CA LEU A 444 -42.95 -16.47 -16.16
C LEU A 444 -42.77 -16.30 -17.68
N ALA A 445 -41.52 -16.17 -18.15
CA ALA A 445 -41.23 -16.00 -19.57
C ALA A 445 -41.67 -17.22 -20.36
N ARG A 446 -42.36 -16.97 -21.48
CA ARG A 446 -42.72 -17.98 -22.48
C ARG A 446 -41.81 -17.87 -23.68
N THR A 447 -41.42 -19.01 -24.23
CA THR A 447 -40.68 -19.04 -25.48
C THR A 447 -41.70 -19.17 -26.61
N GLU A 448 -41.66 -18.21 -27.53
CA GLU A 448 -42.55 -18.16 -28.69
C GLU A 448 -41.75 -18.09 -29.98
N LYS A 449 -42.34 -18.61 -31.05
CA LYS A 449 -41.75 -18.53 -32.37
C LYS A 449 -41.78 -17.07 -32.83
N PHE A 450 -40.62 -16.56 -33.27
CA PHE A 450 -40.48 -15.18 -33.69
C PHE A 450 -41.40 -14.90 -34.90
N SER A 451 -42.26 -13.90 -34.79
CA SER A 451 -43.08 -13.44 -35.91
C SER A 451 -42.76 -12.02 -36.38
N THR A 452 -42.86 -11.01 -35.47
CA THR A 452 -42.64 -9.61 -35.88
C THR A 452 -42.06 -8.70 -34.81
N SER A 453 -41.86 -9.16 -33.58
CA SER A 453 -41.30 -8.34 -32.49
C SER A 453 -40.10 -9.01 -31.81
N MET A 454 -39.00 -8.27 -31.71
CA MET A 454 -37.82 -8.66 -30.91
C MET A 454 -37.88 -7.95 -29.57
N MET A 455 -38.76 -8.34 -28.67
CA MET A 455 -38.88 -7.60 -27.41
C MET A 455 -37.85 -7.99 -26.34
N ASP A 456 -37.45 -9.26 -26.21
CA ASP A 456 -36.65 -9.68 -25.04
C ASP A 456 -35.46 -10.60 -25.36
N GLY A 457 -35.07 -10.67 -26.60
CA GLY A 457 -33.89 -11.42 -27.04
C GLY A 457 -34.18 -12.84 -27.56
N ILE A 458 -33.21 -13.39 -28.26
CA ILE A 458 -33.29 -14.72 -28.88
C ILE A 458 -33.04 -15.79 -27.82
N ASP A 459 -33.92 -16.80 -27.75
CA ASP A 459 -33.70 -18.02 -27.01
C ASP A 459 -32.80 -18.97 -27.83
N LEU A 460 -31.49 -18.88 -27.64
CA LEU A 460 -30.53 -19.72 -28.36
C LEU A 460 -30.75 -21.21 -28.14
N ARG A 461 -31.17 -21.59 -26.92
CA ARG A 461 -31.40 -23.01 -26.57
C ARG A 461 -32.59 -23.59 -27.32
N GLU A 462 -33.70 -22.91 -27.35
CA GLU A 462 -34.89 -23.35 -28.07
C GLU A 462 -34.75 -23.19 -29.59
N THR A 463 -34.04 -22.14 -30.04
CA THR A 463 -33.71 -21.98 -31.46
C THR A 463 -32.82 -23.15 -31.96
N LEU A 464 -31.83 -23.57 -31.18
CA LEU A 464 -30.99 -24.71 -31.53
C LEU A 464 -31.73 -26.05 -31.39
N ARG A 465 -32.64 -26.18 -30.42
CA ARG A 465 -33.45 -27.39 -30.27
C ARG A 465 -34.37 -27.63 -31.45
N HIS A 466 -34.84 -26.54 -32.07
CA HIS A 466 -35.73 -26.55 -33.22
C HIS A 466 -35.08 -26.06 -34.50
N TRP A 467 -33.75 -26.26 -34.64
CA TRP A 467 -32.96 -25.78 -35.79
C TRP A 467 -33.51 -26.24 -37.15
N TYR A 468 -34.13 -27.42 -37.21
CA TYR A 468 -34.75 -28.00 -38.38
C TYR A 468 -35.96 -27.23 -38.90
N ASP A 469 -36.54 -26.40 -38.04
CA ASP A 469 -37.71 -25.58 -38.34
C ASP A 469 -37.36 -24.27 -39.07
N GLY A 470 -36.08 -23.92 -39.12
CA GLY A 470 -35.57 -22.70 -39.73
C GLY A 470 -36.07 -21.40 -39.12
N SER A 471 -36.67 -21.51 -37.89
CA SER A 471 -37.29 -20.38 -37.18
C SER A 471 -36.49 -19.97 -35.97
N LEU A 472 -36.48 -18.67 -35.70
CA LEU A 472 -35.93 -18.12 -34.47
C LEU A 472 -36.98 -18.19 -33.35
N TYR A 473 -36.52 -18.52 -32.16
CA TYR A 473 -37.34 -18.52 -30.94
C TYR A 473 -36.92 -17.34 -30.07
N VAL A 474 -37.90 -16.62 -29.53
CA VAL A 474 -37.70 -15.45 -28.67
C VAL A 474 -38.34 -15.65 -27.33
N LYS A 475 -37.73 -15.10 -26.30
CA LYS A 475 -38.33 -15.04 -24.96
C LYS A 475 -39.25 -13.83 -24.90
N VAL A 476 -40.48 -14.06 -24.52
CA VAL A 476 -41.46 -13.02 -24.25
C VAL A 476 -41.66 -12.96 -22.75
N GLN A 477 -41.30 -11.88 -22.12
CA GLN A 477 -41.55 -11.62 -20.71
C GLN A 477 -42.93 -10.94 -20.57
N PRO A 478 -43.78 -11.38 -19.64
CA PRO A 478 -45.04 -10.69 -19.42
C PRO A 478 -44.81 -9.28 -18.88
N PRO A 479 -45.55 -8.26 -19.30
CA PRO A 479 -45.45 -6.92 -18.79
C PRO A 479 -45.76 -6.91 -17.28
N SER A 480 -44.87 -6.27 -16.53
CA SER A 480 -44.94 -6.01 -15.07
C SER A 480 -45.35 -7.19 -14.16
N VAL A 481 -44.33 -7.79 -13.60
CA VAL A 481 -44.51 -8.71 -12.46
C VAL A 481 -44.64 -7.88 -11.20
N GLY A 482 -45.83 -7.71 -10.69
CA GLY A 482 -46.21 -7.18 -9.39
C GLY A 482 -45.22 -6.32 -8.60
N HIS A 483 -45.69 -5.38 -7.85
CA HIS A 483 -44.89 -4.53 -6.98
C HIS A 483 -44.28 -5.36 -5.85
N LEU A 484 -42.97 -5.25 -5.61
CA LEU A 484 -42.26 -5.82 -4.46
C LEU A 484 -42.09 -4.71 -3.42
N ASP A 485 -42.80 -4.84 -2.29
CA ASP A 485 -42.80 -3.82 -1.24
C ASP A 485 -41.95 -4.18 -0.01
N ALA A 486 -41.42 -5.40 0.03
CA ALA A 486 -40.56 -5.87 1.10
C ALA A 486 -39.27 -6.51 0.56
N THR A 487 -38.15 -6.13 1.13
CA THR A 487 -36.82 -6.67 0.84
C THR A 487 -36.15 -7.08 2.15
N VAL A 488 -35.61 -8.28 2.21
CA VAL A 488 -34.80 -8.76 3.35
C VAL A 488 -33.38 -9.02 2.86
N MET A 489 -32.42 -8.48 3.57
CA MET A 489 -31.01 -8.67 3.34
C MET A 489 -30.39 -9.43 4.51
N LEU A 490 -29.83 -10.60 4.27
CA LEU A 490 -29.15 -11.43 5.25
C LEU A 490 -27.67 -11.50 4.84
N PHE A 491 -26.82 -10.80 5.58
CA PHE A 491 -25.41 -10.66 5.24
C PHE A 491 -24.52 -11.79 5.77
N ASP A 492 -24.96 -12.49 6.82
CA ASP A 492 -24.26 -13.62 7.39
C ASP A 492 -25.11 -14.89 7.31
N ASN A 493 -24.42 -16.03 7.13
CA ASN A 493 -25.04 -17.32 7.35
C ASN A 493 -24.96 -17.62 8.86
N GLU A 494 -26.08 -17.93 9.48
CA GLU A 494 -26.18 -18.24 10.91
C GLU A 494 -25.59 -17.13 11.81
N PRO A 495 -26.18 -15.92 11.86
CA PRO A 495 -25.69 -14.81 12.66
C PRO A 495 -25.68 -15.17 14.16
N ASP A 496 -24.56 -14.90 14.85
CA ASP A 496 -24.47 -15.08 16.30
C ASP A 496 -25.28 -13.98 17.02
N PRO A 497 -26.33 -14.31 17.81
CA PRO A 497 -27.09 -13.31 18.56
C PRO A 497 -26.27 -12.51 19.58
N ARG A 498 -25.09 -13.01 19.98
CA ARG A 498 -24.18 -12.31 20.90
C ARG A 498 -23.41 -11.21 20.17
N GLU A 499 -23.06 -11.44 18.91
CA GLU A 499 -22.39 -10.45 18.06
C GLU A 499 -23.39 -9.36 17.64
N TYR A 500 -24.61 -9.78 17.22
CA TYR A 500 -25.67 -8.90 16.74
C TYR A 500 -26.70 -8.64 17.86
N SER A 501 -26.24 -8.06 18.95
CA SER A 501 -27.09 -7.82 20.12
C SER A 501 -27.92 -6.55 20.01
N TRP A 502 -27.65 -5.66 19.07
CA TRP A 502 -28.44 -4.47 18.83
C TRP A 502 -29.50 -4.72 17.78
N ARG A 503 -30.77 -4.54 18.22
CA ARG A 503 -31.95 -4.78 17.42
C ARG A 503 -32.82 -3.54 17.48
N ALA A 504 -33.31 -3.08 16.34
CA ALA A 504 -34.17 -1.90 16.28
C ALA A 504 -35.11 -1.93 15.08
N THR A 505 -36.20 -1.21 15.21
CA THR A 505 -37.11 -0.90 14.11
C THR A 505 -37.15 0.61 13.98
N TRP A 506 -36.70 1.14 12.82
CA TRP A 506 -36.64 2.57 12.54
C TRP A 506 -37.71 2.99 11.54
N PHE A 507 -38.29 4.13 11.80
CA PHE A 507 -39.21 4.78 10.90
C PHE A 507 -38.47 5.62 9.87
N ALA A 508 -38.96 5.64 8.65
CA ALA A 508 -38.48 6.54 7.61
C ALA A 508 -38.64 8.01 8.03
N GLU A 509 -37.61 8.80 7.89
CA GLU A 509 -37.68 10.26 8.09
C GLU A 509 -38.38 10.95 6.90
N HIS A 510 -38.22 10.37 5.69
CA HIS A 510 -38.74 10.90 4.43
C HIS A 510 -39.55 9.85 3.66
N ALA A 511 -40.46 10.30 2.80
CA ALA A 511 -41.31 9.42 1.98
C ALA A 511 -40.51 8.56 0.97
N GLU A 512 -39.27 8.91 0.70
CA GLU A 512 -38.37 8.20 -0.23
C GLU A 512 -37.52 7.11 0.47
N GLU A 513 -37.60 7.02 1.79
CA GLU A 513 -36.91 6.04 2.61
C GLU A 513 -37.83 4.87 2.95
N SER A 514 -37.24 3.73 3.31
CA SER A 514 -37.96 2.57 3.78
C SER A 514 -38.18 2.58 5.29
N THR A 515 -39.25 1.98 5.77
CA THR A 515 -39.28 1.52 7.16
C THR A 515 -38.28 0.37 7.30
N LEU A 516 -37.36 0.50 8.24
CA LEU A 516 -36.19 -0.37 8.41
C LEU A 516 -36.26 -1.12 9.73
N ALA A 517 -36.15 -2.44 9.69
CA ALA A 517 -35.89 -3.24 10.88
C ALA A 517 -34.61 -4.05 10.69
N PHE A 518 -33.77 -4.11 11.72
CA PHE A 518 -32.48 -4.72 11.59
C PHE A 518 -31.96 -5.35 12.89
N TYR A 519 -30.98 -6.22 12.74
CA TYR A 519 -30.08 -6.61 13.81
C TYR A 519 -28.64 -6.31 13.40
N ALA A 520 -27.87 -5.72 14.33
CA ALA A 520 -26.55 -5.20 14.06
C ALA A 520 -25.60 -5.36 15.27
N THR A 521 -24.33 -5.10 15.06
CA THR A 521 -23.35 -5.05 16.16
C THR A 521 -23.68 -3.86 17.07
N PRO A 522 -23.41 -3.96 18.39
CA PRO A 522 -23.71 -2.85 19.31
C PRO A 522 -22.85 -1.63 19.00
N PHE A 523 -23.46 -0.52 18.60
CA PHE A 523 -22.79 0.72 18.22
C PHE A 523 -21.92 1.32 19.33
N GLN A 524 -22.24 1.08 20.61
CA GLN A 524 -21.45 1.58 21.74
C GLN A 524 -20.05 0.97 21.85
N LYS A 525 -19.77 -0.10 21.11
CA LYS A 525 -18.45 -0.74 21.10
C LYS A 525 -17.45 0.01 20.24
N GLU A 526 -17.91 0.70 19.20
CA GLU A 526 -17.06 1.37 18.23
C GLU A 526 -17.45 2.85 18.05
N MET A 527 -16.84 3.69 18.87
CA MET A 527 -17.06 5.14 18.87
C MET A 527 -15.96 5.81 18.06
N LEU A 528 -16.32 6.57 17.03
CA LEU A 528 -15.38 7.32 16.18
C LEU A 528 -15.16 8.74 16.67
N GLY A 529 -16.20 9.35 17.21
CA GLY A 529 -16.18 10.74 17.66
C GLY A 529 -17.32 11.05 18.63
N PRO A 530 -17.43 12.30 19.12
CA PRO A 530 -18.50 12.71 20.00
C PRO A 530 -19.86 12.49 19.34
N GLY A 531 -20.64 11.53 19.85
CA GLY A 531 -21.95 11.19 19.31
C GLY A 531 -21.93 10.48 17.95
N VAL A 532 -20.78 9.98 17.47
CA VAL A 532 -20.63 9.24 16.23
C VAL A 532 -20.07 7.86 16.55
N ALA A 533 -20.78 6.83 16.11
CA ALA A 533 -20.39 5.43 16.30
C ALA A 533 -20.54 4.64 15.00
N VAL A 534 -19.94 3.47 14.93
CA VAL A 534 -20.07 2.54 13.81
C VAL A 534 -20.79 1.29 14.25
N SER A 535 -21.61 0.76 13.38
CA SER A 535 -22.27 -0.52 13.54
C SER A 535 -22.28 -1.28 12.21
N THR A 536 -22.45 -2.59 12.30
CA THR A 536 -22.46 -3.47 11.12
C THR A 536 -23.74 -4.28 11.10
N TYR A 537 -24.51 -4.19 10.04
CA TYR A 537 -25.70 -5.01 9.84
C TYR A 537 -25.32 -6.49 9.71
N GLY A 538 -25.95 -7.34 10.52
CA GLY A 538 -26.01 -8.77 10.28
C GLY A 538 -27.16 -9.13 9.34
N GLY A 539 -28.28 -8.40 9.45
CA GLY A 539 -29.41 -8.46 8.54
C GLY A 539 -30.33 -7.26 8.70
N ALA A 540 -31.10 -6.97 7.65
CA ALA A 540 -32.03 -5.86 7.60
C ALA A 540 -33.23 -6.17 6.75
N MET A 541 -34.41 -5.64 7.14
CA MET A 541 -35.65 -5.69 6.41
C MET A 541 -36.05 -4.25 6.03
N PHE A 542 -36.44 -4.07 4.79
CA PHE A 542 -36.89 -2.80 4.22
C PHE A 542 -38.32 -2.93 3.73
N LEU A 543 -39.17 -1.99 4.14
CA LEU A 543 -40.54 -1.87 3.64
C LEU A 543 -40.70 -0.54 2.90
N PHE A 544 -41.00 -0.60 1.63
CA PHE A 544 -41.23 0.57 0.78
C PHE A 544 -42.52 0.41 -0.06
N PRO A 545 -43.40 1.39 -0.10
CA PRO A 545 -43.38 2.69 0.59
C PRO A 545 -43.37 2.56 2.12
N PRO A 546 -42.79 3.56 2.83
CA PRO A 546 -42.73 3.52 4.30
C PRO A 546 -44.11 3.47 4.93
N ARG A 547 -44.25 2.67 5.96
CA ARG A 547 -45.48 2.56 6.75
C ARG A 547 -45.15 2.28 8.21
N PRO A 548 -46.03 2.74 9.13
CA PRO A 548 -45.88 2.45 10.54
C PRO A 548 -46.09 0.98 10.80
N ILE A 549 -45.14 0.35 11.49
CA ILE A 549 -45.24 -1.02 12.00
C ILE A 549 -44.86 -1.02 13.48
N ALA A 550 -45.31 -2.03 14.22
CA ALA A 550 -44.83 -2.27 15.56
C ALA A 550 -43.34 -2.63 15.56
N ASP A 551 -42.68 -2.51 16.70
CA ASP A 551 -41.31 -3.04 16.81
C ASP A 551 -41.36 -4.56 16.62
N ILE A 552 -40.75 -5.01 15.54
CA ILE A 552 -40.77 -6.43 15.17
C ILE A 552 -40.07 -7.33 16.20
N TRP A 553 -39.23 -6.74 17.05
CA TRP A 553 -38.49 -7.47 18.06
C TRP A 553 -39.32 -7.77 19.31
N ASP A 554 -40.38 -6.99 19.57
CA ASP A 554 -41.32 -7.15 20.67
C ASP A 554 -42.69 -7.64 20.20
N GLU A 555 -42.88 -7.91 18.91
CA GLU A 555 -44.16 -8.32 18.33
C GLU A 555 -44.46 -9.80 18.64
N GLU A 556 -45.46 -10.06 19.49
CA GLU A 556 -45.84 -11.41 19.97
C GLU A 556 -46.21 -12.37 18.84
N VAL A 557 -46.81 -11.87 17.76
CA VAL A 557 -47.19 -12.69 16.58
C VAL A 557 -45.98 -13.36 15.92
N LEU A 558 -44.77 -12.83 16.15
CA LEU A 558 -43.51 -13.32 15.58
C LEU A 558 -42.71 -14.23 16.54
N ASP A 559 -43.21 -14.56 17.71
CA ASP A 559 -42.51 -15.35 18.74
C ASP A 559 -42.21 -16.81 18.33
N PHE A 560 -42.85 -17.29 17.28
CA PHE A 560 -42.51 -18.59 16.69
C PHE A 560 -41.20 -18.62 15.91
N ALA A 561 -40.60 -17.46 15.66
CA ALA A 561 -39.37 -17.33 14.92
C ALA A 561 -38.14 -17.38 15.87
N ASP A 562 -37.45 -18.50 15.89
CA ASP A 562 -36.39 -18.81 16.86
C ASP A 562 -35.09 -18.09 16.59
N THR A 563 -34.81 -17.69 15.34
CA THR A 563 -33.56 -17.05 14.94
C THR A 563 -33.76 -15.61 14.43
N LEU A 564 -32.71 -14.82 14.43
CA LEU A 564 -32.73 -13.42 13.97
C LEU A 564 -33.20 -13.30 12.52
N GLU A 565 -32.74 -14.19 11.65
CA GLU A 565 -33.11 -14.21 10.23
C GLU A 565 -34.58 -14.63 10.05
N GLN A 566 -35.04 -15.62 10.85
CA GLN A 566 -36.41 -16.06 10.80
C GLN A 566 -37.36 -14.93 11.20
N ARG A 567 -36.98 -14.15 12.23
CA ARG A 567 -37.81 -13.04 12.70
C ARG A 567 -37.90 -11.91 11.67
N LEU A 568 -36.77 -11.55 10.99
CA LEU A 568 -36.81 -10.59 9.88
C LEU A 568 -37.67 -11.06 8.70
N VAL A 569 -37.51 -12.32 8.30
CA VAL A 569 -38.31 -12.88 7.19
C VAL A 569 -39.79 -12.99 7.57
N ALA A 570 -40.08 -13.37 8.79
CA ALA A 570 -41.45 -13.43 9.29
C ALA A 570 -42.13 -12.06 9.34
N ALA A 571 -41.39 -11.04 9.83
CA ALA A 571 -41.85 -9.64 9.83
C ALA A 571 -42.08 -9.12 8.41
N ALA A 572 -41.15 -9.38 7.47
CA ALA A 572 -41.35 -9.04 6.08
C ALA A 572 -42.61 -9.70 5.49
N CYS A 573 -42.85 -10.97 5.80
CA CYS A 573 -44.02 -11.69 5.36
C CYS A 573 -45.31 -11.14 5.96
N LEU A 574 -45.29 -10.77 7.23
CA LEU A 574 -46.44 -10.22 7.95
C LEU A 574 -46.82 -8.84 7.41
N HIS A 575 -45.85 -7.95 7.29
CA HIS A 575 -46.11 -6.56 6.95
C HIS A 575 -46.14 -6.26 5.45
N SER A 576 -45.67 -7.16 4.59
CA SER A 576 -45.75 -7.00 3.14
C SER A 576 -47.17 -7.11 2.60
N GLN A 577 -47.54 -6.23 1.68
CA GLN A 577 -48.80 -6.33 0.93
C GLN A 577 -48.63 -7.20 -0.34
N SER A 578 -47.39 -7.31 -0.83
CA SER A 578 -47.07 -8.07 -2.04
C SER A 578 -47.00 -9.58 -1.76
N ARG A 579 -47.30 -10.40 -2.77
CA ARG A 579 -47.14 -11.85 -2.69
C ARG A 579 -45.69 -12.28 -2.62
N HIS A 580 -44.80 -11.56 -3.30
CA HIS A 580 -43.39 -11.87 -3.42
C HIS A 580 -42.56 -10.95 -2.51
N ILE A 581 -41.53 -11.50 -1.88
CA ILE A 581 -40.57 -10.80 -1.04
C ILE A 581 -39.19 -11.07 -1.60
N ALA A 582 -38.40 -10.02 -1.83
CA ALA A 582 -37.01 -10.17 -2.24
C ALA A 582 -36.14 -10.57 -1.04
N LEU A 583 -35.40 -11.65 -1.18
CA LEU A 583 -34.47 -12.15 -0.16
C LEU A 583 -33.04 -12.17 -0.72
N LEU A 584 -32.20 -11.33 -0.19
CA LEU A 584 -30.76 -11.33 -0.48
C LEU A 584 -30.04 -12.17 0.58
N SER A 585 -29.32 -13.20 0.18
CA SER A 585 -28.54 -14.06 1.08
C SER A 585 -27.44 -14.82 0.32
N TRP A 586 -26.47 -15.35 1.04
CA TRP A 586 -25.40 -16.18 0.45
C TRP A 586 -25.93 -17.50 -0.12
N THR A 587 -26.78 -18.14 0.64
CA THR A 587 -27.36 -19.44 0.29
C THR A 587 -28.85 -19.31 -0.01
N ALA A 588 -29.37 -20.17 -0.84
CA ALA A 588 -30.82 -20.24 -1.08
C ALA A 588 -31.59 -20.49 0.23
N PRO A 589 -32.79 -19.90 0.39
CA PRO A 589 -33.55 -20.01 1.61
C PRO A 589 -33.82 -21.47 1.98
N GLY A 590 -33.48 -21.83 3.23
CA GLY A 590 -33.69 -23.14 3.80
C GLY A 590 -35.19 -23.46 4.01
N LEU A 591 -35.46 -24.68 4.44
CA LEU A 591 -36.84 -25.15 4.66
C LEU A 591 -37.59 -24.31 5.72
N ALA A 592 -36.89 -23.83 6.75
CA ALA A 592 -37.50 -23.00 7.81
C ALA A 592 -38.07 -21.70 7.23
N LEU A 593 -37.24 -20.94 6.48
CA LEU A 593 -37.66 -19.68 5.86
C LEU A 593 -38.80 -19.88 4.84
N LYS A 594 -38.76 -20.97 4.06
CA LYS A 594 -39.82 -21.32 3.12
C LYS A 594 -41.14 -21.68 3.83
N LYS A 595 -41.08 -22.35 4.98
CA LYS A 595 -42.26 -22.63 5.82
C LYS A 595 -42.88 -21.34 6.36
N ILE A 596 -42.04 -20.42 6.87
CA ILE A 596 -42.49 -19.10 7.36
C ILE A 596 -43.23 -18.37 6.24
N ALA A 597 -42.63 -18.25 5.06
CA ALA A 597 -43.27 -17.59 3.93
C ALA A 597 -44.62 -18.25 3.56
N LYS A 598 -44.69 -19.57 3.61
CA LYS A 598 -45.93 -20.32 3.33
C LYS A 598 -47.05 -20.04 4.35
N ILE A 599 -46.71 -19.90 5.65
CA ILE A 599 -47.66 -19.53 6.70
C ILE A 599 -48.39 -18.22 6.33
N PHE A 600 -47.67 -17.23 5.86
CA PHE A 600 -48.20 -15.94 5.43
C PHE A 600 -48.67 -15.90 3.97
N LYS A 601 -48.73 -17.03 3.28
CA LYS A 601 -49.10 -17.14 1.84
C LYS A 601 -48.21 -16.27 0.93
N LYS A 602 -46.91 -16.11 1.29
CA LYS A 602 -45.91 -15.36 0.55
C LYS A 602 -44.93 -16.28 -0.18
N ALA A 603 -44.20 -15.73 -1.12
CA ALA A 603 -43.14 -16.41 -1.84
C ALA A 603 -41.82 -15.62 -1.73
N LEU A 604 -40.75 -16.30 -1.36
CA LEU A 604 -39.41 -15.68 -1.31
C LEU A 604 -38.73 -15.78 -2.67
N VAL A 605 -38.29 -14.67 -3.18
CA VAL A 605 -37.48 -14.57 -4.41
C VAL A 605 -36.02 -14.38 -4.00
N HIS A 606 -35.23 -15.40 -4.19
CA HIS A 606 -33.83 -15.40 -3.77
C HIS A 606 -32.94 -14.67 -4.77
N VAL A 607 -32.24 -13.67 -4.28
CA VAL A 607 -31.14 -12.96 -4.99
C VAL A 607 -29.84 -13.33 -4.30
N PRO A 608 -28.92 -14.06 -4.96
CA PRO A 608 -27.66 -14.44 -4.33
C PRO A 608 -26.75 -13.25 -4.09
N LEU A 609 -26.17 -13.15 -2.89
CA LEU A 609 -25.15 -12.15 -2.57
C LEU A 609 -23.93 -12.23 -3.48
N SER A 610 -23.60 -13.42 -4.00
CA SER A 610 -22.51 -13.64 -4.96
C SER A 610 -22.66 -12.88 -6.30
N HIS A 611 -23.83 -12.32 -6.58
CA HIS A 611 -24.05 -11.47 -7.75
C HIS A 611 -23.50 -10.05 -7.57
N PHE A 612 -23.09 -9.69 -6.38
CA PHE A 612 -22.55 -8.37 -6.05
C PHE A 612 -21.10 -8.51 -5.59
N ALA A 613 -20.28 -7.47 -5.85
CA ALA A 613 -18.91 -7.46 -5.38
C ALA A 613 -18.88 -7.38 -3.84
N ASP A 614 -18.04 -8.19 -3.20
CA ASP A 614 -17.94 -8.23 -1.73
C ASP A 614 -17.60 -6.88 -1.11
N SER A 615 -16.81 -6.06 -1.81
CA SER A 615 -16.49 -4.69 -1.39
C SER A 615 -17.74 -3.82 -1.26
N VAL A 616 -18.67 -3.94 -2.22
CA VAL A 616 -19.96 -3.23 -2.19
C VAL A 616 -20.82 -3.72 -1.04
N VAL A 617 -20.93 -5.04 -0.87
CA VAL A 617 -21.71 -5.66 0.22
C VAL A 617 -21.16 -5.20 1.59
N GLN A 618 -19.85 -5.15 1.73
CA GLN A 618 -19.21 -4.74 2.99
C GLN A 618 -19.39 -3.24 3.29
N GLN A 619 -19.33 -2.39 2.28
CA GLN A 619 -19.64 -0.96 2.45
C GLN A 619 -21.09 -0.72 2.85
N LEU A 620 -22.02 -1.54 2.37
CA LEU A 620 -23.45 -1.43 2.67
C LEU A 620 -23.82 -1.93 4.07
N ARG A 621 -23.11 -2.95 4.56
CA ARG A 621 -23.38 -3.46 5.93
C ARG A 621 -22.80 -2.58 7.03
N THR A 622 -21.79 -1.76 6.76
CA THR A 622 -21.21 -0.83 7.73
C THR A 622 -21.95 0.51 7.65
N PHE A 623 -22.47 0.96 8.76
CA PHE A 623 -23.19 2.24 8.84
C PHE A 623 -22.85 3.02 10.10
N HIS A 624 -22.97 4.34 10.00
CA HIS A 624 -22.69 5.23 11.12
C HIS A 624 -23.97 5.61 11.86
N VAL A 625 -23.90 5.49 13.16
CA VAL A 625 -24.96 5.81 14.08
C VAL A 625 -24.65 7.13 14.77
N LEU A 626 -25.56 8.08 14.67
CA LEU A 626 -25.42 9.42 15.22
C LEU A 626 -26.33 9.59 16.43
N ASN A 627 -25.83 10.24 17.48
CA ASN A 627 -26.59 10.53 18.69
C ASN A 627 -27.39 11.85 18.53
N GLY A 628 -28.29 11.83 17.56
CA GLY A 628 -29.17 12.93 17.24
C GLY A 628 -28.82 13.66 15.94
N GLN A 629 -29.84 14.30 15.34
CA GLN A 629 -29.72 14.98 14.04
C GLN A 629 -28.69 16.14 14.04
N HIS A 630 -28.50 16.81 15.18
CA HIS A 630 -27.53 17.89 15.30
C HIS A 630 -26.08 17.45 15.09
N ILE A 631 -25.78 16.15 15.32
CA ILE A 631 -24.47 15.55 15.09
C ILE A 631 -24.10 15.55 13.60
N ARG A 632 -25.09 15.53 12.71
CA ARG A 632 -24.89 15.55 11.24
C ARG A 632 -24.03 16.74 10.79
N SER A 633 -24.11 17.87 11.49
CA SER A 633 -23.37 19.08 11.12
C SER A 633 -21.84 18.92 11.18
N TYR A 634 -21.33 18.07 12.05
CA TYR A 634 -19.89 17.83 12.23
C TYR A 634 -19.48 16.36 12.05
N ALA A 635 -20.42 15.44 11.91
CA ALA A 635 -20.14 14.01 11.75
C ALA A 635 -19.21 13.71 10.58
N ALA A 636 -19.28 14.50 9.49
CA ALA A 636 -18.41 14.37 8.32
C ALA A 636 -16.91 14.44 8.64
N HIS A 637 -16.50 15.08 9.75
CA HIS A 637 -15.10 15.09 10.20
C HIS A 637 -14.62 13.72 10.72
N TYR A 638 -15.54 12.88 11.16
CA TYR A 638 -15.26 11.55 11.71
C TYR A 638 -15.66 10.45 10.74
N ILE A 639 -16.63 10.71 9.85
CA ILE A 639 -17.09 9.82 8.82
C ILE A 639 -16.39 10.19 7.52
N ARG A 640 -15.68 9.27 6.95
CA ARG A 640 -14.99 9.51 5.70
C ARG A 640 -15.95 9.54 4.52
N LYS A 641 -15.86 10.58 3.70
CA LYS A 641 -16.50 10.59 2.37
C LYS A 641 -15.83 9.53 1.50
N SER A 642 -16.59 8.52 1.10
CA SER A 642 -16.18 7.48 0.16
C SER A 642 -16.05 8.02 -1.26
#